data_9658fa592e628512d3c3812f1e7bde01
#
_entry.id   9658fa592e628512d3c3812f1e7bde01
#
_cell.length_a   1.000
_cell.length_b   1.000
_cell.length_c   1.000
_cell.angle_alpha   90.00
_cell.angle_beta   90.00
_cell.angle_gamma   90.00
#
_symmetry.space_group_name_H-M   'P 1'
#
loop_
_entity.id
_entity.type
_entity.pdbx_description
1 polymer ?
#
loop_
_entity_poly.entity_id
_entity_poly.type
_entity_poly.pdbx_seq_one_letter_code
_entity_poly.pdbx_strand_id
1 'polypeptide(L)'
;MKKKRNFLLKSILLQLNFSLEKAGILLVLVLVFSIQAKAYSQTRITAKRQGVTIDEVLKEVREKSGYRFLYRVEEVNRYGKRDIDVKDAEVEDFLGQLLQNTDLTYEVENEVIIIRPEKQRQDSRVNVQVVRGKVTDENNLALPGATVLLKGTSYGVVTDSHGKFTMEVLERDTVTLLVSFVGMETRLVNLKKGQTEILVSLEPDIKEMKEVVVTGYGNVRKTSFTGNSVTVTKDELMSVSKSNVIKALQTFDPSFRIQTNNDWGSDPNALPEMYVRGRSGISGVKELDRDPLTKSALKDNPNLPTFIMDGFQISVEQLYDMDPNRIESITILKDAAATALYGSRAANGVVVITTVAPQMGKLNVSYNFTGDVTVPDLSDYNLMNAREKLETEVAAGVFEDLAKDNPLGAEQQYYAKLASITRGVDTYWLSKPLQTSFNHKHSLSVDGGSDNFRFGIQLSYNNEDGVMKESFRNRVGAGVYLDYRIGSFQLKNMVTYTNTRSQESPYGAFSDYTGCQPYDPYKDDEGNYLENLPNWDGKNEKRPNPLYEATLSNFDKSKYEEFVDNLGINWNITTGLLWKTQFSLTRKITDTKRFLDPLSSKNTTPQTAENPSSGELNTSRGNEFYWDLSSTLSYNRSVEKHHINLLLGVNARSAKTDNISASYRGFPSGALSSPNYA
;
A
#
# COMPACT_ATOMS: atom_id res chain seq x y z
N MET A 1 42.85 11.93 31.36
CA MET A 1 41.59 12.68 31.50
C MET A 1 40.66 12.67 30.24
N LYS A 2 41.13 12.64 29.01
CA LYS A 2 40.26 12.60 27.78
C LYS A 2 39.44 11.28 27.60
N LYS A 3 39.96 10.13 28.03
CA LYS A 3 39.25 8.82 27.89
C LYS A 3 38.03 8.66 28.82
N LYS A 4 38.01 9.26 29.99
CA LYS A 4 36.85 9.22 30.91
C LYS A 4 35.71 10.14 30.46
N ARG A 5 36.02 11.24 29.78
CA ARG A 5 35.02 12.19 29.28
C ARG A 5 34.22 11.64 28.08
N ASN A 6 34.88 10.81 27.23
CA ASN A 6 34.20 10.16 26.11
C ASN A 6 33.31 8.99 26.53
N PHE A 7 33.60 8.34 27.68
CA PHE A 7 32.77 7.27 28.22
C PHE A 7 31.48 7.84 28.85
N LEU A 8 31.60 8.97 29.58
CA LEU A 8 30.45 9.66 30.16
C LEU A 8 29.53 10.26 29.07
N LEU A 9 30.11 10.84 27.99
CA LEU A 9 29.31 11.35 26.85
C LEU A 9 28.58 10.23 26.08
N LYS A 10 29.21 9.05 25.91
CA LYS A 10 28.54 7.89 25.32
C LYS A 10 27.44 7.32 26.22
N SER A 11 27.63 7.30 27.54
CA SER A 11 26.62 6.86 28.50
C SER A 11 25.43 7.83 28.56
N ILE A 12 25.68 9.13 28.52
CA ILE A 12 24.63 10.17 28.49
C ILE A 12 23.87 10.13 27.14
N LEU A 13 24.56 9.91 26.03
CA LEU A 13 23.92 9.75 24.70
C LEU A 13 23.08 8.46 24.59
N LEU A 14 23.50 7.37 25.23
CA LEU A 14 22.71 6.13 25.33
C LEU A 14 21.48 6.29 26.24
N GLN A 15 21.60 7.04 27.33
CA GLN A 15 20.47 7.38 28.20
C GLN A 15 19.52 8.39 27.54
N LEU A 16 20.04 9.35 26.76
CA LEU A 16 19.21 10.28 25.99
C LEU A 16 18.44 9.59 24.85
N ASN A 17 19.01 8.58 24.18
CA ASN A 17 18.26 7.80 23.19
C ASN A 17 17.09 7.00 23.80
N PHE A 18 17.28 6.50 25.04
CA PHE A 18 16.21 5.80 25.75
C PHE A 18 15.13 6.74 26.30
N SER A 19 15.50 8.00 26.57
CA SER A 19 14.56 9.04 27.04
C SER A 19 13.79 9.72 25.89
N LEU A 20 14.36 9.80 24.67
CA LEU A 20 13.69 10.38 23.50
C LEU A 20 12.51 9.53 23.02
N GLU A 21 12.60 8.19 23.07
CA GLU A 21 11.46 7.31 22.77
C GLU A 21 10.33 7.48 23.78
N LYS A 22 10.65 7.57 25.07
CA LYS A 22 9.68 7.83 26.15
C LYS A 22 9.19 9.28 26.15
N ALA A 23 10.04 10.25 25.81
CA ALA A 23 9.68 11.65 25.70
C ALA A 23 8.79 11.90 24.48
N GLY A 24 8.98 11.20 23.36
CA GLY A 24 8.08 11.24 22.21
C GLY A 24 6.68 10.74 22.55
N ILE A 25 6.58 9.61 23.24
CA ILE A 25 5.30 9.06 23.70
C ILE A 25 4.65 9.97 24.77
N LEU A 26 5.43 10.54 25.66
CA LEU A 26 4.95 11.47 26.70
C LEU A 26 4.51 12.81 26.09
N LEU A 27 5.21 13.31 25.07
CA LEU A 27 4.85 14.53 24.34
C LEU A 27 3.53 14.35 23.55
N VAL A 28 3.33 13.19 22.94
CA VAL A 28 2.07 12.84 22.27
C VAL A 28 0.93 12.70 23.30
N LEU A 29 1.19 12.09 24.46
CA LEU A 29 0.22 12.00 25.57
C LEU A 29 -0.09 13.37 26.17
N VAL A 30 0.90 14.25 26.37
CA VAL A 30 0.71 15.62 26.88
C VAL A 30 -0.01 16.50 25.88
N LEU A 31 0.26 16.37 24.57
CA LEU A 31 -0.48 17.04 23.51
C LEU A 31 -1.96 16.58 23.45
N VAL A 32 -2.23 15.30 23.69
CA VAL A 32 -3.60 14.77 23.74
C VAL A 32 -4.35 15.23 24.99
N PHE A 33 -3.68 15.45 26.13
CA PHE A 33 -4.31 15.93 27.37
C PHE A 33 -4.42 17.46 27.47
N SER A 34 -3.67 18.24 26.68
CA SER A 34 -3.68 19.71 26.75
C SER A 34 -4.83 20.39 25.99
N ILE A 35 -5.68 19.64 25.28
CA ILE A 35 -6.76 20.21 24.43
C ILE A 35 -8.12 20.27 25.19
N GLN A 36 -8.12 20.38 26.49
CA GLN A 36 -9.38 20.59 27.27
C GLN A 36 -9.54 21.99 27.81
N ALA A 37 -9.01 23.02 27.19
CA ALA A 37 -9.35 24.39 27.52
C ALA A 37 -10.29 24.96 26.46
N LYS A 38 -11.60 24.86 26.68
CA LYS A 38 -12.57 25.71 25.99
C LYS A 38 -12.37 27.15 26.46
N ALA A 39 -11.60 27.94 25.75
CA ALA A 39 -11.61 29.36 25.86
C ALA A 39 -12.87 29.87 25.15
N TYR A 40 -13.89 30.26 25.89
CA TYR A 40 -14.97 31.12 25.41
C TYR A 40 -14.36 32.48 25.09
N SER A 41 -14.04 32.73 23.84
CA SER A 41 -13.74 34.07 23.35
C SER A 41 -15.07 34.76 23.09
N GLN A 42 -15.42 35.68 23.94
CA GLN A 42 -16.47 36.66 23.62
C GLN A 42 -15.97 37.49 22.44
N THR A 43 -16.61 37.31 21.28
CA THR A 43 -16.24 38.04 20.07
C THR A 43 -16.70 39.49 20.19
N ARG A 44 -15.75 40.44 20.38
CA ARG A 44 -16.02 41.87 20.45
C ARG A 44 -16.02 42.46 19.05
N ILE A 45 -16.97 43.36 18.80
CA ILE A 45 -17.26 43.95 17.49
C ILE A 45 -16.72 45.38 17.43
N THR A 46 -15.97 45.68 16.37
CA THR A 46 -15.54 47.03 16.03
C THR A 46 -16.01 47.33 14.59
N ALA A 47 -16.89 48.32 14.44
CA ALA A 47 -17.38 48.75 13.14
C ALA A 47 -17.45 50.29 13.09
N LYS A 48 -16.74 50.91 12.16
CA LYS A 48 -16.78 52.36 11.91
C LYS A 48 -17.06 52.59 10.44
N ARG A 49 -18.30 53.05 10.15
CA ARG A 49 -18.77 53.31 8.78
C ARG A 49 -19.69 54.53 8.78
N GLN A 50 -19.67 55.26 7.68
CA GLN A 50 -20.57 56.41 7.42
C GLN A 50 -21.43 56.16 6.19
N GLY A 51 -22.70 56.49 6.26
CA GLY A 51 -23.64 56.38 5.14
C GLY A 51 -23.96 54.98 4.65
N VAL A 52 -23.94 53.98 5.53
CA VAL A 52 -24.22 52.56 5.23
C VAL A 52 -25.60 52.12 5.64
N THR A 53 -26.16 51.12 4.99
CA THR A 53 -27.45 50.49 5.35
C THR A 53 -27.24 49.48 6.48
N ILE A 54 -28.33 49.19 7.24
CA ILE A 54 -28.29 48.16 8.31
C ILE A 54 -27.91 46.80 7.73
N ASP A 55 -28.37 46.44 6.54
CA ASP A 55 -28.08 45.21 5.86
C ASP A 55 -26.57 45.06 5.56
N GLU A 56 -25.92 46.11 5.08
CA GLU A 56 -24.47 46.10 4.79
C GLU A 56 -23.66 45.89 6.05
N VAL A 57 -24.04 46.49 7.16
CA VAL A 57 -23.35 46.35 8.44
C VAL A 57 -23.54 44.96 9.05
N LEU A 58 -24.75 44.42 8.99
CA LEU A 58 -25.03 43.07 9.50
C LEU A 58 -24.28 42.00 8.69
N LYS A 59 -24.11 42.19 7.38
CA LYS A 59 -23.30 41.29 6.54
C LYS A 59 -21.82 41.34 6.93
N GLU A 60 -21.27 42.55 7.17
CA GLU A 60 -19.88 42.71 7.59
C GLU A 60 -19.62 42.07 8.98
N VAL A 61 -20.52 42.28 9.91
CA VAL A 61 -20.43 41.72 11.27
C VAL A 61 -20.60 40.21 11.26
N ARG A 62 -21.45 39.66 10.41
CA ARG A 62 -21.59 38.21 10.19
C ARG A 62 -20.30 37.58 9.79
N GLU A 63 -19.53 38.21 8.89
CA GLU A 63 -18.25 37.67 8.41
C GLU A 63 -17.15 37.69 9.49
N LYS A 64 -17.24 38.65 10.43
CA LYS A 64 -16.18 38.87 11.42
C LYS A 64 -16.45 38.26 12.80
N SER A 65 -17.70 38.03 13.16
CA SER A 65 -18.10 37.68 14.54
C SER A 65 -18.59 36.25 14.72
N GLY A 66 -18.85 35.51 13.65
CA GLY A 66 -19.43 34.17 13.73
C GLY A 66 -20.93 34.13 14.06
N TYR A 67 -21.54 35.28 14.44
CA TYR A 67 -22.96 35.37 14.67
C TYR A 67 -23.75 35.32 13.37
N ARG A 68 -24.93 34.72 13.40
CA ARG A 68 -25.83 34.58 12.25
C ARG A 68 -27.01 35.49 12.44
N PHE A 69 -27.33 36.35 11.46
CA PHE A 69 -28.43 37.27 11.48
C PHE A 69 -29.56 36.80 10.59
N LEU A 70 -30.75 36.72 11.13
CA LEU A 70 -31.99 36.40 10.41
C LEU A 70 -32.89 37.62 10.39
N TYR A 71 -33.12 38.22 9.23
CA TYR A 71 -33.95 39.41 9.04
C TYR A 71 -34.48 39.46 7.61
N ARG A 72 -35.50 40.31 7.42
CA ARG A 72 -35.99 40.65 6.08
C ARG A 72 -35.26 41.88 5.57
N VAL A 73 -34.58 41.77 4.45
CA VAL A 73 -33.79 42.88 3.87
C VAL A 73 -34.62 44.11 3.59
N GLU A 74 -35.86 43.94 3.19
CA GLU A 74 -36.82 45.05 2.93
C GLU A 74 -37.16 45.80 4.18
N GLU A 75 -37.28 45.13 5.34
CA GLU A 75 -37.62 45.73 6.62
C GLU A 75 -36.44 46.51 7.21
N VAL A 76 -35.21 45.99 7.16
CA VAL A 76 -34.05 46.67 7.70
C VAL A 76 -33.58 47.83 6.82
N ASN A 77 -33.77 47.75 5.50
CA ASN A 77 -33.40 48.82 4.56
C ASN A 77 -34.40 49.98 4.52
N ARG A 78 -35.60 49.85 5.13
CA ARG A 78 -36.59 50.92 5.23
C ARG A 78 -36.07 52.17 6.00
N TYR A 79 -35.07 51.98 6.87
CA TYR A 79 -34.55 53.05 7.73
C TYR A 79 -33.38 53.83 7.09
N GLY A 80 -33.06 53.59 5.84
CA GLY A 80 -32.10 54.36 5.06
C GLY A 80 -30.65 54.16 5.54
N LYS A 81 -29.79 55.07 5.09
CA LYS A 81 -28.36 55.04 5.42
C LYS A 81 -28.09 55.75 6.74
N ARG A 82 -27.16 55.23 7.55
CA ARG A 82 -26.77 55.76 8.85
C ARG A 82 -25.29 55.62 9.11
N ASP A 83 -24.80 56.41 10.08
CA ASP A 83 -23.41 56.31 10.51
C ASP A 83 -23.31 55.42 11.75
N ILE A 84 -22.29 54.60 11.79
CA ILE A 84 -22.00 53.67 12.88
C ILE A 84 -20.55 53.86 13.30
N ASP A 85 -20.33 54.08 14.60
CA ASP A 85 -18.99 54.16 15.22
C ASP A 85 -19.03 53.37 16.54
N VAL A 86 -18.78 52.07 16.44
CA VAL A 86 -18.75 51.14 17.59
C VAL A 86 -17.38 50.55 17.69
N LYS A 87 -16.73 50.61 18.84
CA LYS A 87 -15.40 50.14 19.10
C LYS A 87 -15.40 49.16 20.28
N ASP A 88 -14.96 47.93 20.02
CA ASP A 88 -14.73 46.91 21.05
C ASP A 88 -15.98 46.61 21.90
N ALA A 89 -17.18 46.56 21.28
CA ALA A 89 -18.45 46.37 21.93
C ALA A 89 -18.91 44.90 21.94
N GLU A 90 -19.68 44.51 22.92
CA GLU A 90 -20.42 43.24 22.93
C GLU A 90 -21.52 43.26 21.89
N VAL A 91 -21.94 42.10 21.41
CA VAL A 91 -22.90 41.95 20.31
C VAL A 91 -24.25 42.63 20.66
N GLU A 92 -24.65 42.55 21.90
CA GLU A 92 -25.93 43.16 22.37
C GLU A 92 -25.84 44.67 22.35
N ASP A 93 -24.72 45.28 22.81
CA ASP A 93 -24.48 46.69 22.76
C ASP A 93 -24.38 47.24 21.33
N PHE A 94 -23.72 46.46 20.46
CA PHE A 94 -23.65 46.78 19.04
C PHE A 94 -25.01 46.81 18.39
N LEU A 95 -25.88 45.82 18.66
CA LEU A 95 -27.20 45.74 18.09
C LEU A 95 -28.12 46.85 18.66
N GLY A 96 -27.97 47.17 19.94
CA GLY A 96 -28.68 48.26 20.54
C GLY A 96 -28.41 49.62 19.86
N GLN A 97 -27.14 49.87 19.49
CA GLN A 97 -26.74 51.07 18.75
C GLN A 97 -27.15 51.01 17.27
N LEU A 98 -27.04 49.87 16.63
CA LEU A 98 -27.39 49.68 15.21
C LEU A 98 -28.89 49.87 15.00
N LEU A 99 -29.72 49.39 15.91
CA LEU A 99 -31.19 49.44 15.82
C LEU A 99 -31.79 50.62 16.54
N GLN A 100 -31.01 51.53 17.12
CA GLN A 100 -31.47 52.72 17.78
C GLN A 100 -32.28 53.61 16.83
N ASN A 101 -33.41 54.13 17.28
CA ASN A 101 -34.36 54.93 16.48
C ASN A 101 -35.02 54.16 15.31
N THR A 102 -35.17 52.85 15.46
CA THR A 102 -36.00 52.01 14.58
C THR A 102 -37.09 51.33 15.39
N ASP A 103 -38.15 50.86 14.75
CA ASP A 103 -39.16 49.96 15.36
C ASP A 103 -38.76 48.47 15.24
N LEU A 104 -37.44 48.20 15.08
CA LEU A 104 -36.89 46.86 15.03
C LEU A 104 -36.42 46.43 16.42
N THR A 105 -36.71 45.20 16.78
CA THR A 105 -36.18 44.51 17.96
C THR A 105 -35.37 43.31 17.57
N TYR A 106 -34.50 42.84 18.44
CA TYR A 106 -33.72 41.64 18.22
C TYR A 106 -33.89 40.62 19.36
N GLU A 107 -33.66 39.37 19.01
CA GLU A 107 -33.68 38.23 19.94
C GLU A 107 -32.47 37.37 19.65
N VAL A 108 -31.70 37.01 20.69
CA VAL A 108 -30.47 36.18 20.54
C VAL A 108 -30.79 34.78 21.01
N GLU A 109 -30.69 33.80 20.14
CA GLU A 109 -30.90 32.39 20.44
C GLU A 109 -29.78 31.54 19.83
N ASN A 110 -28.93 30.94 20.66
CA ASN A 110 -27.82 30.02 20.22
C ASN A 110 -26.94 30.55 19.07
N GLU A 111 -26.39 31.77 19.20
CA GLU A 111 -25.57 32.46 18.17
C GLU A 111 -26.32 32.88 16.90
N VAL A 112 -27.64 32.80 16.89
CA VAL A 112 -28.52 33.35 15.87
C VAL A 112 -29.24 34.57 16.43
N ILE A 113 -29.19 35.69 15.70
CA ILE A 113 -29.79 36.94 16.04
C ILE A 113 -30.93 37.21 15.07
N ILE A 114 -32.15 37.21 15.59
CA ILE A 114 -33.37 37.44 14.80
C ILE A 114 -33.78 38.90 14.94
N ILE A 115 -33.81 39.66 13.85
CA ILE A 115 -34.25 41.07 13.84
C ILE A 115 -35.61 41.17 13.19
N ARG A 116 -36.59 41.77 13.90
CA ARG A 116 -37.99 41.91 13.45
C ARG A 116 -38.63 43.20 13.98
N PRO A 117 -39.75 43.68 13.37
CA PRO A 117 -40.51 44.81 13.90
C PRO A 117 -41.15 44.48 15.25
N GLU A 118 -41.12 45.44 16.19
CA GLU A 118 -41.64 45.28 17.56
C GLU A 118 -43.15 44.96 17.60
N LYS A 119 -43.92 45.45 16.63
CA LYS A 119 -45.36 45.18 16.49
C LYS A 119 -45.73 43.74 16.10
N GLN A 120 -44.79 42.94 15.64
CA GLN A 120 -45.04 41.52 15.30
C GLN A 120 -44.82 40.56 16.48
N ARG A 121 -44.60 41.08 17.69
CA ARG A 121 -44.43 40.26 18.90
C ARG A 121 -45.70 39.48 19.30
N GLN A 122 -46.86 39.78 18.71
CA GLN A 122 -48.15 39.18 19.12
C GLN A 122 -48.74 38.12 18.18
N ASP A 123 -48.22 37.93 16.90
CA ASP A 123 -48.97 37.05 15.98
C ASP A 123 -48.15 36.15 15.05
N SER A 124 -46.86 36.04 15.21
CA SER A 124 -46.12 35.07 14.38
C SER A 124 -44.91 34.52 15.13
N ARG A 125 -45.07 33.45 15.90
CA ARG A 125 -43.99 32.53 16.16
C ARG A 125 -43.58 31.94 14.79
N VAL A 126 -42.54 32.49 14.15
CA VAL A 126 -41.85 31.80 13.05
C VAL A 126 -41.17 30.61 13.72
N ASN A 127 -41.81 29.45 13.65
CA ASN A 127 -41.22 28.23 14.17
C ASN A 127 -40.02 27.89 13.29
N VAL A 128 -38.85 28.13 13.81
CA VAL A 128 -37.59 27.63 13.23
C VAL A 128 -37.40 26.23 13.76
N GLN A 129 -37.33 25.29 12.86
CA GLN A 129 -37.03 23.88 13.16
C GLN A 129 -35.54 23.66 13.03
N VAL A 130 -34.90 23.21 14.12
CA VAL A 130 -33.52 22.80 14.11
C VAL A 130 -33.49 21.34 13.65
N VAL A 131 -32.92 21.11 12.47
CA VAL A 131 -32.70 19.75 11.90
C VAL A 131 -31.28 19.32 12.18
N ARG A 132 -31.13 18.23 12.90
CA ARG A 132 -29.87 17.56 13.13
C ARG A 132 -29.83 16.29 12.31
N GLY A 133 -28.67 15.98 11.74
CA GLY A 133 -28.57 14.76 10.97
C GLY A 133 -27.15 14.21 10.91
N LYS A 134 -27.06 13.00 10.42
CA LYS A 134 -25.80 12.34 10.14
C LYS A 134 -25.84 11.83 8.70
N VAL A 135 -24.74 12.07 7.95
CA VAL A 135 -24.55 11.56 6.60
C VAL A 135 -23.52 10.45 6.65
N THR A 136 -23.87 9.29 6.11
CA THR A 136 -23.00 8.09 6.06
C THR A 136 -23.00 7.53 4.66
N ASP A 137 -22.07 6.61 4.37
CA ASP A 137 -22.13 5.71 3.23
C ASP A 137 -23.02 4.48 3.51
N GLU A 138 -23.08 3.55 2.56
CA GLU A 138 -23.82 2.28 2.68
C GLU A 138 -23.31 1.38 3.83
N ASN A 139 -22.04 1.51 4.22
CA ASN A 139 -21.41 0.78 5.31
C ASN A 139 -21.51 1.50 6.66
N ASN A 140 -22.39 2.51 6.78
CA ASN A 140 -22.53 3.40 7.94
C ASN A 140 -21.26 4.18 8.31
N LEU A 141 -20.30 4.31 7.36
CA LEU A 141 -19.12 5.14 7.52
C LEU A 141 -19.53 6.61 7.42
N ALA A 142 -19.16 7.43 8.40
CA ALA A 142 -19.47 8.85 8.37
C ALA A 142 -18.79 9.54 7.17
N LEU A 143 -19.49 10.43 6.51
CA LEU A 143 -19.00 11.22 5.38
C LEU A 143 -18.73 12.67 5.83
N PRO A 144 -17.50 12.99 6.30
CA PRO A 144 -17.12 14.36 6.64
C PRO A 144 -17.00 15.20 5.38
N GLY A 145 -17.51 16.44 5.45
CA GLY A 145 -17.47 17.35 4.29
C GLY A 145 -18.62 17.14 3.30
N ALA A 146 -19.60 16.27 3.61
CA ALA A 146 -20.82 16.17 2.81
C ALA A 146 -21.59 17.48 2.88
N THR A 147 -22.09 17.94 1.75
CA THR A 147 -22.85 19.19 1.62
C THR A 147 -24.33 18.90 1.78
N VAL A 148 -25.01 19.62 2.68
CA VAL A 148 -26.45 19.58 2.91
C VAL A 148 -27.05 20.95 2.56
N LEU A 149 -27.80 21.03 1.48
CA LEU A 149 -28.39 22.25 0.95
C LEU A 149 -29.93 22.22 1.10
N LEU A 150 -30.53 23.35 1.45
CA LEU A 150 -31.96 23.52 1.35
C LEU A 150 -32.33 23.71 -0.14
N LYS A 151 -33.11 22.78 -0.69
CA LYS A 151 -33.49 22.79 -2.11
C LYS A 151 -34.12 24.12 -2.52
N GLY A 152 -33.59 24.71 -3.60
CA GLY A 152 -34.07 25.98 -4.14
C GLY A 152 -33.47 27.22 -3.47
N THR A 153 -32.46 27.05 -2.61
CA THR A 153 -31.74 28.15 -1.97
C THR A 153 -30.23 27.91 -2.05
N SER A 154 -29.43 28.93 -1.76
CA SER A 154 -27.99 28.81 -1.54
C SER A 154 -27.62 28.51 -0.08
N TYR A 155 -28.62 28.29 0.79
CA TYR A 155 -28.39 28.00 2.20
C TYR A 155 -28.10 26.54 2.42
N GLY A 156 -26.94 26.25 3.03
CA GLY A 156 -26.50 24.90 3.31
C GLY A 156 -25.41 24.85 4.36
N VAL A 157 -25.18 23.64 4.87
CA VAL A 157 -24.15 23.30 5.86
C VAL A 157 -23.32 22.16 5.35
N VAL A 158 -22.16 21.98 5.97
CA VAL A 158 -21.24 20.86 5.67
C VAL A 158 -21.15 19.99 6.90
N THR A 159 -21.08 18.68 6.71
CA THR A 159 -20.93 17.72 7.81
C THR A 159 -19.55 17.83 8.47
N ASP A 160 -19.53 17.64 9.78
CA ASP A 160 -18.30 17.58 10.59
C ASP A 160 -17.50 16.28 10.37
N SER A 161 -16.41 16.09 11.14
CA SER A 161 -15.58 14.89 11.08
C SER A 161 -16.32 13.58 11.39
N HIS A 162 -17.50 13.66 12.00
CA HIS A 162 -18.37 12.53 12.33
C HIS A 162 -19.52 12.35 11.33
N GLY A 163 -19.53 13.14 10.26
CA GLY A 163 -20.63 13.19 9.31
C GLY A 163 -21.89 13.86 9.86
N LYS A 164 -21.83 14.54 11.01
CA LYS A 164 -23.00 15.21 11.61
C LYS A 164 -23.14 16.63 11.08
N PHE A 165 -24.39 17.06 10.97
CA PHE A 165 -24.71 18.43 10.64
C PHE A 165 -25.87 18.94 11.52
N THR A 166 -25.94 20.25 11.67
CA THR A 166 -27.07 20.96 12.29
C THR A 166 -27.44 22.09 11.35
N MET A 167 -28.70 22.15 10.97
CA MET A 167 -29.26 23.15 10.06
C MET A 167 -30.57 23.68 10.59
N GLU A 168 -30.73 24.99 10.53
CA GLU A 168 -31.96 25.65 10.90
C GLU A 168 -32.80 25.90 9.66
N VAL A 169 -34.05 25.43 9.69
CA VAL A 169 -34.96 25.59 8.56
C VAL A 169 -36.29 26.16 9.05
N LEU A 170 -36.93 26.99 8.25
CA LEU A 170 -38.29 27.46 8.56
C LEU A 170 -39.25 26.27 8.55
N GLU A 171 -40.02 26.11 9.61
CA GLU A 171 -41.06 25.07 9.69
C GLU A 171 -42.09 25.28 8.58
N ARG A 172 -42.07 24.36 7.60
CA ARG A 172 -43.02 24.31 6.49
C ARG A 172 -43.59 22.90 6.42
N ASP A 173 -44.70 22.73 5.74
CA ASP A 173 -45.35 21.42 5.61
C ASP A 173 -44.43 20.40 4.92
N THR A 174 -43.55 20.87 4.04
CA THR A 174 -42.50 20.05 3.41
C THR A 174 -41.20 20.85 3.25
N VAL A 175 -40.09 20.31 3.76
CA VAL A 175 -38.75 20.84 3.57
C VAL A 175 -37.94 19.77 2.87
N THR A 176 -37.34 20.08 1.72
CA THR A 176 -36.50 19.15 1.00
C THR A 176 -35.04 19.56 1.13
N LEU A 177 -34.21 18.66 1.62
CA LEU A 177 -32.77 18.82 1.67
C LEU A 177 -32.13 18.09 0.49
N LEU A 178 -31.10 18.68 -0.10
CA LEU A 178 -30.22 18.07 -1.11
C LEU A 178 -28.91 17.72 -0.41
N VAL A 179 -28.62 16.43 -0.29
CA VAL A 179 -27.42 15.94 0.36
C VAL A 179 -26.50 15.36 -0.70
N SER A 180 -25.28 15.87 -0.78
CA SER A 180 -24.29 15.45 -1.78
C SER A 180 -22.90 15.33 -1.17
N PHE A 181 -22.13 14.36 -1.70
CA PHE A 181 -20.72 14.15 -1.37
C PHE A 181 -19.98 13.69 -2.62
N VAL A 182 -18.69 14.00 -2.72
CA VAL A 182 -17.88 13.61 -3.89
C VAL A 182 -17.79 12.09 -3.98
N GLY A 183 -18.20 11.53 -5.11
CA GLY A 183 -18.24 10.08 -5.35
C GLY A 183 -19.50 9.36 -4.83
N MET A 184 -20.50 10.10 -4.38
CA MET A 184 -21.78 9.55 -3.89
C MET A 184 -22.96 10.13 -4.67
N GLU A 185 -24.01 9.32 -4.87
CA GLU A 185 -25.24 9.80 -5.46
C GLU A 185 -25.89 10.91 -4.62
N THR A 186 -26.24 12.00 -5.25
CA THR A 186 -26.94 13.11 -4.60
C THR A 186 -28.32 12.66 -4.21
N ARG A 187 -28.65 12.74 -2.91
CA ARG A 187 -29.93 12.31 -2.36
C ARG A 187 -30.81 13.49 -1.97
N LEU A 188 -32.08 13.43 -2.37
CA LEU A 188 -33.12 14.34 -1.92
C LEU A 188 -33.81 13.73 -0.70
N VAL A 189 -33.83 14.48 0.39
CA VAL A 189 -34.48 14.07 1.65
C VAL A 189 -35.61 15.03 1.97
N ASN A 190 -36.85 14.51 2.01
CA ASN A 190 -38.02 15.27 2.39
C ASN A 190 -38.26 15.15 3.90
N LEU A 191 -38.21 16.27 4.59
CA LEU A 191 -38.50 16.35 6.00
C LEU A 191 -40.01 16.55 6.21
N LYS A 192 -40.56 15.80 7.14
CA LYS A 192 -41.92 16.02 7.61
C LYS A 192 -41.95 17.16 8.67
N LYS A 193 -43.05 17.83 8.78
CA LYS A 193 -43.26 18.85 9.81
C LYS A 193 -42.95 18.29 11.20
N GLY A 194 -42.08 18.99 11.97
CA GLY A 194 -41.66 18.55 13.30
C GLY A 194 -40.56 17.48 13.35
N GLN A 195 -40.02 17.05 12.21
CA GLN A 195 -38.92 16.09 12.19
C GLN A 195 -37.59 16.80 12.43
N THR A 196 -36.96 16.55 13.59
CA THR A 196 -35.75 17.22 14.05
C THR A 196 -34.48 16.38 13.84
N GLU A 197 -34.60 15.08 13.65
CA GLU A 197 -33.44 14.18 13.45
C GLU A 197 -33.60 13.38 12.17
N ILE A 198 -32.50 13.29 11.41
CA ILE A 198 -32.40 12.47 10.17
C ILE A 198 -31.09 11.75 10.06
N LEU A 199 -31.16 10.54 9.54
CA LEU A 199 -30.01 9.77 9.08
C LEU A 199 -30.07 9.67 7.56
N VAL A 200 -29.02 10.07 6.88
CA VAL A 200 -28.93 10.02 5.42
C VAL A 200 -27.77 9.10 5.04
N SER A 201 -28.09 7.97 4.43
CA SER A 201 -27.08 7.11 3.80
C SER A 201 -26.99 7.50 2.34
N LEU A 202 -25.79 7.82 1.85
CA LEU A 202 -25.51 8.03 0.44
C LEU A 202 -24.96 6.73 -0.14
N GLU A 203 -25.43 6.40 -1.33
CA GLU A 203 -24.91 5.27 -2.10
C GLU A 203 -23.77 5.74 -2.99
N PRO A 204 -22.74 4.90 -3.23
CA PRO A 204 -21.69 5.24 -4.17
C PRO A 204 -22.28 5.52 -5.56
N ASP A 205 -21.97 6.66 -6.14
CA ASP A 205 -22.22 6.86 -7.57
C ASP A 205 -21.16 6.09 -8.36
N ILE A 206 -21.52 4.89 -8.80
CA ILE A 206 -20.63 4.00 -9.55
C ILE A 206 -20.11 4.69 -10.82
N LYS A 207 -20.83 5.66 -11.36
CA LYS A 207 -20.38 6.50 -12.47
C LYS A 207 -19.37 7.55 -12.01
N GLU A 208 -19.59 8.18 -10.85
CA GLU A 208 -18.66 9.16 -10.27
C GLU A 208 -17.43 8.52 -9.61
N MET A 209 -17.52 7.32 -9.05
CA MET A 209 -16.32 6.60 -8.54
C MET A 209 -15.31 6.30 -9.63
N LYS A 210 -15.75 6.08 -10.88
CA LYS A 210 -14.84 6.04 -12.05
C LYS A 210 -14.28 7.41 -12.43
N GLU A 211 -14.80 8.48 -11.86
CA GLU A 211 -14.41 9.87 -12.14
C GLU A 211 -13.50 10.51 -11.08
N VAL A 212 -13.18 9.81 -10.00
CA VAL A 212 -12.24 10.27 -8.98
C VAL A 212 -10.90 9.57 -9.14
N VAL A 213 -9.83 10.33 -9.28
CA VAL A 213 -8.46 9.82 -9.31
C VAL A 213 -7.87 9.97 -7.90
N VAL A 214 -7.51 8.85 -7.29
CA VAL A 214 -6.80 8.82 -6.02
C VAL A 214 -5.32 9.01 -6.29
N THR A 215 -4.76 10.16 -5.89
CA THR A 215 -3.36 10.49 -6.13
C THR A 215 -2.44 10.18 -4.95
N GLY A 216 -2.95 9.57 -3.88
CA GLY A 216 -2.20 9.34 -2.62
C GLY A 216 -2.05 10.59 -1.74
N TYR A 217 -1.93 11.77 -2.33
CA TYR A 217 -1.95 13.04 -1.60
C TYR A 217 -3.36 13.62 -1.44
N GLY A 218 -4.28 13.26 -2.33
CA GLY A 218 -5.68 13.68 -2.29
C GLY A 218 -6.50 13.04 -3.41
N ASN A 219 -7.80 13.26 -3.35
CA ASN A 219 -8.74 12.80 -4.37
C ASN A 219 -9.04 13.96 -5.32
N VAL A 220 -8.81 13.77 -6.61
CA VAL A 220 -9.04 14.77 -7.65
C VAL A 220 -10.11 14.25 -8.61
N ARG A 221 -11.07 15.09 -8.99
CA ARG A 221 -12.06 14.71 -10.01
C ARG A 221 -11.34 14.38 -11.33
N LYS A 222 -11.71 13.30 -11.97
CA LYS A 222 -11.12 12.88 -13.26
C LYS A 222 -11.27 13.95 -14.34
N THR A 223 -12.37 14.71 -14.33
CA THR A 223 -12.59 15.86 -15.24
C THR A 223 -11.63 17.02 -15.02
N SER A 224 -11.08 17.16 -13.80
CA SER A 224 -10.07 18.17 -13.44
C SER A 224 -8.65 17.61 -13.43
N PHE A 225 -8.50 16.31 -13.68
CA PHE A 225 -7.23 15.62 -13.68
C PHE A 225 -6.73 15.50 -15.12
N THR A 226 -5.62 16.16 -15.42
CA THR A 226 -5.04 16.21 -16.78
C THR A 226 -4.17 15.00 -17.13
N GLY A 227 -3.90 14.13 -16.13
CA GLY A 227 -3.08 12.93 -16.30
C GLY A 227 -3.87 11.70 -16.71
N ASN A 228 -3.18 10.69 -17.25
CA ASN A 228 -3.76 9.39 -17.54
C ASN A 228 -3.68 8.49 -16.32
N SER A 229 -4.81 7.94 -15.90
CA SER A 229 -4.92 7.02 -14.76
C SER A 229 -5.92 5.91 -15.04
N VAL A 230 -5.67 4.75 -14.46
CA VAL A 230 -6.59 3.61 -14.43
C VAL A 230 -6.83 3.25 -12.97
N THR A 231 -8.10 3.20 -12.56
CA THR A 231 -8.50 2.76 -11.22
C THR A 231 -9.19 1.42 -11.32
N VAL A 232 -8.77 0.47 -10.51
CA VAL A 232 -9.31 -0.89 -10.42
C VAL A 232 -9.83 -1.08 -9.00
N THR A 233 -11.09 -1.48 -8.89
CA THR A 233 -11.76 -1.72 -7.61
C THR A 233 -11.44 -3.10 -7.06
N LYS A 234 -11.75 -3.33 -5.78
CA LYS A 234 -11.60 -4.64 -5.11
C LYS A 234 -12.30 -5.76 -5.87
N ASP A 235 -13.55 -5.55 -6.26
CA ASP A 235 -14.36 -6.58 -6.92
C ASP A 235 -13.79 -6.94 -8.30
N GLU A 236 -13.33 -5.95 -9.04
CA GLU A 236 -12.61 -6.16 -10.31
C GLU A 236 -11.33 -6.97 -10.07
N LEU A 237 -10.49 -6.58 -9.12
CA LEU A 237 -9.26 -7.32 -8.79
C LEU A 237 -9.54 -8.77 -8.41
N MET A 238 -10.51 -8.98 -7.52
CA MET A 238 -10.87 -10.31 -7.01
C MET A 238 -11.54 -11.21 -8.07
N SER A 239 -12.12 -10.61 -9.12
CA SER A 239 -12.68 -11.36 -10.26
C SER A 239 -11.61 -12.01 -11.13
N VAL A 240 -10.40 -11.41 -11.19
CA VAL A 240 -9.28 -11.88 -12.02
C VAL A 240 -8.32 -12.77 -11.21
N SER A 241 -7.91 -12.33 -10.03
CA SER A 241 -6.97 -13.08 -9.18
C SER A 241 -7.26 -12.86 -7.71
N LYS A 242 -7.45 -13.96 -6.99
CA LYS A 242 -7.66 -13.96 -5.53
C LYS A 242 -6.36 -14.10 -4.74
N SER A 243 -5.29 -14.56 -5.38
CA SER A 243 -4.01 -14.86 -4.74
C SER A 243 -2.95 -13.80 -5.01
N ASN A 244 -2.91 -13.21 -6.20
CA ASN A 244 -1.85 -12.29 -6.62
C ASN A 244 -2.39 -11.00 -7.25
N VAL A 245 -2.29 -9.90 -6.50
CA VAL A 245 -2.75 -8.56 -6.91
C VAL A 245 -1.99 -8.07 -8.14
N ILE A 246 -0.69 -8.32 -8.21
CA ILE A 246 0.17 -7.81 -9.28
C ILE A 246 -0.23 -8.40 -10.63
N LYS A 247 -0.49 -9.72 -10.68
CA LYS A 247 -0.96 -10.38 -11.91
C LYS A 247 -2.31 -9.83 -12.39
N ALA A 248 -3.21 -9.49 -11.45
CA ALA A 248 -4.49 -8.91 -11.80
C ALA A 248 -4.36 -7.55 -12.49
N LEU A 249 -3.40 -6.71 -12.09
CA LEU A 249 -3.23 -5.36 -12.66
C LEU A 249 -2.93 -5.38 -14.15
N GLN A 250 -2.18 -6.35 -14.65
CA GLN A 250 -1.85 -6.46 -16.08
C GLN A 250 -3.11 -6.64 -16.95
N THR A 251 -4.14 -7.30 -16.43
CA THR A 251 -5.41 -7.52 -17.14
C THR A 251 -6.18 -6.23 -17.34
N PHE A 252 -6.13 -5.31 -16.35
CA PHE A 252 -6.87 -4.06 -16.39
C PHE A 252 -6.10 -2.94 -17.09
N ASP A 253 -4.77 -3.03 -17.08
CA ASP A 253 -3.91 -2.02 -17.70
C ASP A 253 -2.81 -2.65 -18.55
N PRO A 254 -2.95 -2.65 -19.90
CA PRO A 254 -1.94 -3.18 -20.81
C PRO A 254 -0.59 -2.45 -20.75
N SER A 255 -0.54 -1.23 -20.19
CA SER A 255 0.72 -0.51 -19.99
C SER A 255 1.51 -1.01 -18.79
N PHE A 256 0.82 -1.67 -17.85
CA PHE A 256 1.42 -2.38 -16.73
C PHE A 256 1.79 -3.79 -17.21
N ARG A 257 3.07 -4.03 -17.41
CA ARG A 257 3.56 -5.32 -17.93
C ARG A 257 4.33 -6.06 -16.88
N ILE A 258 4.08 -7.35 -16.81
CA ILE A 258 4.83 -8.32 -16.03
C ILE A 258 5.60 -9.16 -17.04
N GLN A 259 6.92 -9.20 -16.89
CA GLN A 259 7.75 -10.08 -17.71
C GLN A 259 7.74 -11.47 -17.10
N THR A 260 7.36 -12.46 -17.88
CA THR A 260 7.51 -13.86 -17.49
C THR A 260 8.97 -14.26 -17.65
N ASN A 261 9.52 -14.87 -16.62
CA ASN A 261 10.86 -15.47 -16.66
C ASN A 261 10.71 -16.97 -16.45
N ASN A 262 10.97 -17.73 -17.52
CA ASN A 262 10.84 -19.18 -17.51
C ASN A 262 11.94 -19.87 -16.69
N ASP A 263 13.08 -19.21 -16.46
CA ASP A 263 14.17 -19.77 -15.66
C ASP A 263 13.79 -19.95 -14.19
N TRP A 264 12.92 -19.08 -13.71
CA TRP A 264 12.43 -19.15 -12.33
C TRP A 264 11.05 -19.80 -12.20
N GLY A 265 10.33 -19.94 -13.30
CA GLY A 265 9.05 -20.63 -13.38
C GLY A 265 8.06 -20.13 -12.33
N SER A 266 7.58 -21.05 -11.48
CA SER A 266 6.65 -20.80 -10.38
C SER A 266 7.36 -20.66 -9.02
N ASP A 267 8.62 -20.23 -9.00
CA ASP A 267 9.38 -20.03 -7.77
C ASP A 267 8.68 -18.96 -6.89
N PRO A 268 8.23 -19.31 -5.67
CA PRO A 268 7.53 -18.39 -4.77
C PRO A 268 8.45 -17.27 -4.24
N ASN A 269 9.77 -17.40 -4.40
CA ASN A 269 10.76 -16.44 -3.94
C ASN A 269 11.16 -15.43 -5.02
N ALA A 270 10.77 -15.67 -6.26
CA ALA A 270 11.04 -14.78 -7.38
C ALA A 270 9.97 -13.70 -7.47
N LEU A 271 10.38 -12.44 -7.27
CA LEU A 271 9.52 -11.30 -7.57
C LEU A 271 9.38 -11.15 -9.08
N PRO A 272 8.16 -10.89 -9.60
CA PRO A 272 7.98 -10.66 -11.01
C PRO A 272 8.66 -9.35 -11.44
N GLU A 273 9.35 -9.36 -12.56
CA GLU A 273 9.80 -8.12 -13.19
C GLU A 273 8.59 -7.39 -13.75
N MET A 274 8.44 -6.12 -13.38
CA MET A 274 7.30 -5.32 -13.82
C MET A 274 7.71 -3.90 -14.19
N TYR A 275 6.98 -3.31 -15.12
CA TYR A 275 7.19 -1.94 -15.55
C TYR A 275 5.90 -1.32 -16.08
N VAL A 276 5.83 0.01 -16.02
CA VAL A 276 4.76 0.81 -16.59
C VAL A 276 5.32 1.56 -17.80
N ARG A 277 4.67 1.44 -18.97
CA ARG A 277 5.06 2.10 -20.23
C ARG A 277 6.37 1.62 -20.88
N GLY A 278 6.94 0.52 -20.44
CA GLY A 278 8.15 -0.04 -21.02
C GLY A 278 9.39 0.20 -20.18
N ARG A 279 10.50 -0.37 -20.61
CA ARG A 279 11.80 -0.24 -19.95
C ARG A 279 12.41 1.11 -20.30
N SER A 280 12.80 1.89 -19.31
CA SER A 280 13.64 3.06 -19.49
C SER A 280 15.11 2.59 -19.43
N GLY A 281 15.65 2.09 -20.52
CA GLY A 281 17.03 1.66 -20.61
C GLY A 281 17.68 2.20 -21.87
N ILE A 282 18.88 2.76 -21.75
CA ILE A 282 19.74 3.00 -22.89
C ILE A 282 20.56 1.71 -23.06
N SER A 283 20.29 1.00 -24.14
CA SER A 283 21.03 -0.19 -24.54
C SER A 283 22.55 0.11 -24.53
N GLY A 284 23.30 -0.61 -23.69
CA GLY A 284 24.77 -0.47 -23.55
C GLY A 284 25.25 0.21 -22.28
N VAL A 285 24.41 0.68 -21.40
CA VAL A 285 24.80 1.13 -20.04
C VAL A 285 24.58 -0.01 -19.08
N LYS A 286 25.66 -0.71 -18.71
CA LYS A 286 25.62 -1.92 -17.85
C LYS A 286 24.89 -1.74 -16.52
N GLU A 287 24.82 -0.49 -15.99
CA GLU A 287 24.10 -0.18 -14.77
C GLU A 287 22.56 -0.08 -14.97
N LEU A 288 22.11 0.20 -16.20
CA LEU A 288 20.70 0.23 -16.59
C LEU A 288 20.24 -1.03 -17.31
N ASP A 289 21.20 -1.77 -17.86
CA ASP A 289 21.03 -3.06 -18.55
C ASP A 289 21.41 -4.21 -17.60
N ARG A 290 21.01 -4.07 -16.33
CA ARG A 290 21.12 -5.17 -15.39
C ARG A 290 20.19 -6.27 -15.89
N ASP A 291 20.82 -7.22 -16.54
CA ASP A 291 20.20 -8.51 -16.85
C ASP A 291 19.62 -9.04 -15.54
N PRO A 292 18.31 -9.32 -15.44
CA PRO A 292 17.66 -9.75 -14.20
C PRO A 292 18.04 -11.19 -13.83
N LEU A 293 19.27 -11.59 -14.10
CA LEU A 293 19.81 -12.92 -13.81
C LEU A 293 19.90 -13.24 -12.31
N THR A 294 19.67 -12.25 -11.44
CA THR A 294 19.63 -12.50 -10.00
C THR A 294 18.32 -11.99 -9.39
N LYS A 295 17.71 -12.78 -8.51
CA LYS A 295 16.50 -12.41 -7.77
C LYS A 295 16.65 -11.11 -6.97
N SER A 296 17.87 -10.81 -6.50
CA SER A 296 18.19 -9.55 -5.83
C SER A 296 18.14 -8.34 -6.75
N ALA A 297 18.47 -8.50 -8.04
CA ALA A 297 18.42 -7.40 -9.01
C ALA A 297 16.98 -6.95 -9.31
N LEU A 298 15.98 -7.82 -9.17
CA LEU A 298 14.57 -7.47 -9.34
C LEU A 298 14.05 -6.54 -8.26
N LYS A 299 14.56 -6.68 -7.05
CA LYS A 299 14.17 -5.85 -5.90
C LYS A 299 14.58 -4.39 -6.08
N ASP A 300 15.77 -4.18 -6.67
CA ASP A 300 16.38 -2.87 -6.88
C ASP A 300 16.30 -2.41 -8.36
N ASN A 301 15.36 -2.99 -9.14
CA ASN A 301 15.21 -2.65 -10.55
C ASN A 301 14.79 -1.19 -10.70
N PRO A 302 15.58 -0.33 -11.36
CA PRO A 302 15.28 1.08 -11.55
C PRO A 302 14.03 1.33 -12.40
N ASN A 303 13.53 0.32 -13.13
CA ASN A 303 12.32 0.41 -13.94
C ASN A 303 11.02 0.15 -13.15
N LEU A 304 11.10 -0.24 -11.87
CA LEU A 304 9.91 -0.45 -11.05
C LEU A 304 9.12 0.85 -10.87
N PRO A 305 7.78 0.80 -10.95
CA PRO A 305 6.95 1.92 -10.53
C PRO A 305 7.08 2.16 -9.03
N THR A 306 6.76 3.36 -8.59
CA THR A 306 6.65 3.68 -7.17
C THR A 306 5.31 3.17 -6.63
N PHE A 307 5.33 2.42 -5.54
CA PHE A 307 4.12 1.92 -4.87
C PHE A 307 3.80 2.78 -3.67
N ILE A 308 2.56 3.25 -3.59
CA ILE A 308 2.05 4.10 -2.50
C ILE A 308 0.81 3.44 -1.90
N MET A 309 0.84 3.14 -0.62
CA MET A 309 -0.29 2.57 0.12
C MET A 309 -0.79 3.57 1.16
N ASP A 310 -2.04 4.03 1.05
CA ASP A 310 -2.67 5.03 1.91
C ASP A 310 -1.85 6.33 2.08
N GLY A 311 -1.03 6.64 1.05
CA GLY A 311 -0.15 7.80 1.02
C GLY A 311 1.28 7.53 1.47
N PHE A 312 1.61 6.31 1.90
CA PHE A 312 2.95 5.90 2.32
C PHE A 312 3.63 5.08 1.22
N GLN A 313 4.91 5.32 0.98
CA GLN A 313 5.68 4.51 0.03
C GLN A 313 5.93 3.12 0.62
N ILE A 314 5.66 2.10 -0.17
CA ILE A 314 5.90 0.69 0.16
C ILE A 314 6.85 0.05 -0.84
N SER A 315 7.46 -1.07 -0.46
CA SER A 315 8.27 -1.88 -1.37
C SER A 315 7.41 -2.77 -2.26
N VAL A 316 7.98 -3.24 -3.37
CA VAL A 316 7.33 -4.25 -4.23
C VAL A 316 7.05 -5.55 -3.48
N GLU A 317 7.93 -5.93 -2.54
CA GLU A 317 7.75 -7.11 -1.68
C GLU A 317 6.51 -6.95 -0.79
N GLN A 318 6.32 -5.76 -0.18
CA GLN A 318 5.14 -5.47 0.63
C GLN A 318 3.85 -5.60 -0.17
N LEU A 319 3.84 -5.13 -1.42
CA LEU A 319 2.68 -5.31 -2.31
C LEU A 319 2.47 -6.77 -2.72
N TYR A 320 3.56 -7.47 -3.09
CA TYR A 320 3.50 -8.89 -3.45
C TYR A 320 2.97 -9.75 -2.31
N ASP A 321 3.36 -9.38 -1.10
CA ASP A 321 3.05 -10.08 0.14
C ASP A 321 1.70 -9.65 0.75
N MET A 322 1.03 -8.63 0.18
CA MET A 322 -0.23 -8.10 0.71
C MET A 322 -1.40 -9.07 0.48
N ASP A 323 -2.32 -9.09 1.45
CA ASP A 323 -3.60 -9.76 1.28
C ASP A 323 -4.51 -8.95 0.35
N PRO A 324 -4.95 -9.49 -0.81
CA PRO A 324 -5.86 -8.79 -1.72
C PRO A 324 -7.16 -8.34 -1.07
N ASN A 325 -7.64 -9.05 -0.04
CA ASN A 325 -8.85 -8.70 0.70
C ASN A 325 -8.74 -7.35 1.44
N ARG A 326 -7.52 -6.89 1.71
CA ARG A 326 -7.25 -5.59 2.35
C ARG A 326 -7.32 -4.41 1.40
N ILE A 327 -7.34 -4.66 0.10
CA ILE A 327 -7.33 -3.63 -0.93
C ILE A 327 -8.77 -3.22 -1.23
N GLU A 328 -9.04 -1.92 -1.20
CA GLU A 328 -10.30 -1.33 -1.64
C GLU A 328 -10.21 -0.94 -3.13
N SER A 329 -9.09 -0.32 -3.52
CA SER A 329 -8.84 0.03 -4.91
C SER A 329 -7.35 0.20 -5.19
N ILE A 330 -6.98 0.08 -6.47
CA ILE A 330 -5.64 0.41 -6.98
C ILE A 330 -5.78 1.40 -8.12
N THR A 331 -5.04 2.50 -8.06
CA THR A 331 -4.97 3.51 -9.11
C THR A 331 -3.57 3.56 -9.69
N ILE A 332 -3.44 3.35 -11.00
CA ILE A 332 -2.17 3.44 -11.73
C ILE A 332 -2.08 4.82 -12.37
N LEU A 333 -1.08 5.61 -11.97
CA LEU A 333 -0.77 6.93 -12.50
C LEU A 333 0.39 6.83 -13.48
N LYS A 334 0.16 7.23 -14.73
CA LYS A 334 1.10 6.96 -15.83
C LYS A 334 1.87 8.19 -16.30
N ASP A 335 1.24 9.35 -16.34
CA ASP A 335 1.81 10.55 -16.95
C ASP A 335 2.58 11.43 -15.99
N ALA A 336 3.49 12.24 -16.52
CA ALA A 336 4.25 13.20 -15.75
C ALA A 336 3.34 14.17 -14.95
N ALA A 337 2.19 14.56 -15.50
CA ALA A 337 1.21 15.38 -14.80
C ALA A 337 0.60 14.67 -13.60
N ALA A 338 0.34 13.36 -13.73
CA ALA A 338 -0.18 12.51 -12.66
C ALA A 338 0.89 12.22 -11.59
N THR A 339 2.13 12.08 -11.99
CA THR A 339 3.25 11.65 -11.15
C THR A 339 4.09 12.81 -10.60
N ALA A 340 3.86 14.06 -11.05
CA ALA A 340 4.59 15.25 -10.64
C ALA A 340 4.64 15.47 -9.12
N LEU A 341 3.57 15.06 -8.41
CA LEU A 341 3.48 15.12 -6.94
C LEU A 341 4.54 14.26 -6.22
N TYR A 342 5.09 13.27 -6.92
CA TYR A 342 6.06 12.31 -6.37
C TYR A 342 7.52 12.60 -6.79
N GLY A 343 7.71 13.61 -7.66
CA GLY A 343 9.03 14.02 -8.15
C GLY A 343 9.73 12.94 -8.99
N SER A 344 11.06 12.91 -8.95
CA SER A 344 11.88 11.98 -9.76
C SER A 344 11.63 10.50 -9.51
N ARG A 345 11.11 10.13 -8.32
CA ARG A 345 10.77 8.73 -7.96
C ARG A 345 9.68 8.15 -8.85
N ALA A 346 8.83 8.98 -9.37
CA ALA A 346 7.68 8.58 -10.18
C ALA A 346 7.95 8.54 -11.69
N ALA A 347 9.23 8.57 -12.09
CA ALA A 347 9.61 8.54 -13.50
C ALA A 347 9.03 7.33 -14.26
N ASN A 348 8.89 6.19 -13.56
CA ASN A 348 8.34 4.94 -14.10
C ASN A 348 6.85 4.72 -13.75
N GLY A 349 6.13 5.79 -13.39
CA GLY A 349 4.74 5.71 -12.94
C GLY A 349 4.58 5.47 -11.44
N VAL A 350 3.35 5.59 -10.97
CA VAL A 350 2.97 5.38 -9.56
C VAL A 350 1.77 4.46 -9.48
N VAL A 351 1.84 3.48 -8.60
CA VAL A 351 0.72 2.60 -8.26
C VAL A 351 0.24 2.97 -6.86
N VAL A 352 -0.94 3.57 -6.78
CA VAL A 352 -1.56 4.01 -5.53
C VAL A 352 -2.55 2.96 -5.06
N ILE A 353 -2.34 2.41 -3.88
CA ILE A 353 -3.16 1.40 -3.24
C ILE A 353 -3.96 2.05 -2.11
N THR A 354 -5.26 1.88 -2.12
CA THR A 354 -6.14 2.25 -1.01
C THR A 354 -6.55 1.00 -0.27
N THR A 355 -6.39 0.99 1.06
CA THR A 355 -6.79 -0.15 1.89
C THR A 355 -8.20 0.03 2.43
N VAL A 356 -8.87 -1.11 2.70
CA VAL A 356 -10.20 -1.13 3.33
C VAL A 356 -10.09 -0.53 4.74
N ALA A 357 -10.87 0.52 4.99
CA ALA A 357 -10.92 1.15 6.31
C ALA A 357 -11.79 0.35 7.29
N PRO A 358 -11.47 0.34 8.62
CA PRO A 358 -12.30 -0.31 9.61
C PRO A 358 -13.71 0.26 9.65
N GLN A 359 -14.71 -0.62 9.71
CA GLN A 359 -16.12 -0.24 9.73
C GLN A 359 -16.52 0.26 11.12
N MET A 360 -17.52 1.13 11.13
CA MET A 360 -18.15 1.61 12.36
C MET A 360 -19.25 0.64 12.80
N GLY A 361 -19.40 0.47 14.10
CA GLY A 361 -20.50 -0.30 14.65
C GLY A 361 -20.07 -1.43 15.59
N LYS A 362 -20.86 -2.48 15.62
CA LYS A 362 -20.56 -3.69 16.41
C LYS A 362 -19.32 -4.36 15.88
N LEU A 363 -18.66 -5.11 16.75
CA LEU A 363 -17.49 -5.93 16.40
C LEU A 363 -17.83 -6.84 15.20
N ASN A 364 -17.08 -6.67 14.11
CA ASN A 364 -17.16 -7.47 12.91
C ASN A 364 -15.93 -8.39 12.87
N VAL A 365 -16.16 -9.69 12.70
CA VAL A 365 -15.10 -10.69 12.60
C VAL A 365 -15.22 -11.38 11.25
N SER A 366 -14.18 -11.27 10.44
CA SER A 366 -14.12 -11.89 9.12
C SER A 366 -12.93 -12.85 9.04
N TYR A 367 -13.19 -14.05 8.58
CA TYR A 367 -12.17 -15.06 8.31
C TYR A 367 -12.25 -15.48 6.85
N ASN A 368 -11.13 -15.41 6.15
CA ASN A 368 -10.98 -15.83 4.77
C ASN A 368 -9.94 -16.94 4.67
N PHE A 369 -10.30 -17.99 3.96
CA PHE A 369 -9.41 -19.07 3.55
C PHE A 369 -9.32 -19.10 2.04
N THR A 370 -8.10 -19.19 1.52
CA THR A 370 -7.82 -19.41 0.09
C THR A 370 -6.89 -20.61 -0.02
N GLY A 371 -7.26 -21.57 -0.84
CA GLY A 371 -6.44 -22.73 -1.18
C GLY A 371 -6.22 -22.78 -2.69
N ASP A 372 -4.97 -22.94 -3.11
CA ASP A 372 -4.56 -23.02 -4.51
C ASP A 372 -3.78 -24.31 -4.75
N VAL A 373 -4.12 -25.03 -5.82
CA VAL A 373 -3.36 -26.19 -6.30
C VAL A 373 -2.64 -25.78 -7.57
N THR A 374 -1.30 -25.88 -7.57
CA THR A 374 -0.49 -25.62 -8.75
C THR A 374 0.11 -26.91 -9.27
N VAL A 375 -0.18 -27.24 -10.53
CA VAL A 375 0.31 -28.42 -11.21
C VAL A 375 1.28 -28.00 -12.30
N PRO A 376 2.48 -28.60 -12.39
CA PRO A 376 3.40 -28.29 -13.49
C PRO A 376 2.82 -28.78 -14.82
N ASP A 377 2.77 -27.88 -15.79
CA ASP A 377 2.38 -28.20 -17.16
C ASP A 377 3.63 -28.36 -18.03
N LEU A 378 3.91 -29.58 -18.43
CA LEU A 378 5.04 -29.93 -19.31
C LEU A 378 4.57 -30.31 -20.72
N SER A 379 3.30 -30.11 -21.05
CA SER A 379 2.70 -30.53 -22.34
C SER A 379 3.33 -29.83 -23.56
N ASP A 380 3.85 -28.62 -23.39
CA ASP A 380 4.52 -27.88 -24.47
C ASP A 380 5.94 -28.39 -24.77
N TYR A 381 6.52 -29.22 -23.86
CA TYR A 381 7.84 -29.80 -24.05
C TYR A 381 7.70 -31.16 -24.76
N ASN A 382 7.71 -31.14 -26.07
CA ASN A 382 7.65 -32.36 -26.88
C ASN A 382 9.06 -32.97 -27.04
N LEU A 383 9.56 -33.60 -25.94
CA LEU A 383 10.89 -34.21 -25.92
C LEU A 383 10.87 -35.65 -26.44
N MET A 384 11.93 -36.02 -27.13
CA MET A 384 12.17 -37.40 -27.58
C MET A 384 12.47 -38.33 -26.40
N ASN A 385 11.96 -39.53 -26.45
CA ASN A 385 12.40 -40.61 -25.57
C ASN A 385 13.85 -41.06 -25.90
N ALA A 386 14.42 -41.89 -25.06
CA ALA A 386 15.82 -42.30 -25.19
C ALA A 386 16.13 -42.97 -26.54
N ARG A 387 15.23 -43.81 -27.07
CA ARG A 387 15.37 -44.47 -28.34
C ARG A 387 15.25 -43.50 -29.52
N GLU A 388 14.22 -42.70 -29.53
CA GLU A 388 13.98 -41.68 -30.56
C GLU A 388 15.16 -40.70 -30.65
N LYS A 389 15.71 -40.32 -29.48
CA LYS A 389 16.85 -39.42 -29.43
C LYS A 389 18.11 -40.05 -30.08
N LEU A 390 18.41 -41.32 -29.76
CA LEU A 390 19.55 -42.01 -30.34
C LEU A 390 19.37 -42.22 -31.87
N GLU A 391 18.15 -42.61 -32.30
CA GLU A 391 17.85 -42.79 -33.73
C GLU A 391 17.96 -41.45 -34.49
N THR A 392 17.56 -40.34 -33.87
CA THR A 392 17.70 -39.00 -34.44
C THR A 392 19.17 -38.59 -34.55
N GLU A 393 19.99 -38.88 -33.54
CA GLU A 393 21.45 -38.63 -33.57
C GLU A 393 22.13 -39.39 -34.67
N VAL A 394 21.76 -40.66 -34.88
CA VAL A 394 22.27 -41.47 -36.02
C VAL A 394 21.83 -40.83 -37.35
N ALA A 395 20.56 -40.51 -37.51
CA ALA A 395 20.03 -39.92 -38.73
C ALA A 395 20.62 -38.52 -39.03
N ALA A 396 21.00 -37.77 -38.00
CA ALA A 396 21.66 -36.48 -38.11
C ALA A 396 23.16 -36.58 -38.41
N GLY A 397 23.75 -37.80 -38.49
CA GLY A 397 25.15 -37.99 -38.77
C GLY A 397 26.10 -37.65 -37.61
N VAL A 398 25.60 -37.55 -36.37
CA VAL A 398 26.43 -37.16 -35.20
C VAL A 398 27.59 -38.11 -35.01
N PHE A 399 27.39 -39.42 -35.16
CA PHE A 399 28.44 -40.44 -35.01
C PHE A 399 29.38 -40.50 -36.20
N GLU A 400 28.89 -40.17 -37.42
CA GLU A 400 29.73 -40.06 -38.63
C GLU A 400 30.67 -38.85 -38.52
N ASP A 401 30.20 -37.72 -37.99
CA ASP A 401 31.04 -36.55 -37.76
C ASP A 401 32.09 -36.79 -36.69
N LEU A 402 31.72 -37.43 -35.58
CA LEU A 402 32.68 -37.84 -34.53
C LEU A 402 33.71 -38.84 -35.03
N ALA A 403 33.31 -39.75 -35.94
CA ALA A 403 34.22 -40.77 -36.50
C ALA A 403 35.28 -40.17 -37.43
N LYS A 404 35.10 -38.94 -37.93
CA LYS A 404 36.15 -38.27 -38.72
C LYS A 404 37.42 -38.02 -37.92
N ASP A 405 37.25 -37.68 -36.64
CA ASP A 405 38.38 -37.39 -35.76
C ASP A 405 38.76 -38.58 -34.85
N ASN A 406 37.79 -39.38 -34.42
CA ASN A 406 37.93 -40.50 -33.52
C ASN A 406 36.94 -41.65 -33.83
N PRO A 407 37.20 -42.50 -34.83
CA PRO A 407 36.28 -43.57 -35.21
C PRO A 407 35.93 -44.55 -34.08
N LEU A 408 36.87 -44.94 -33.27
CA LEU A 408 36.71 -45.87 -32.15
C LEU A 408 35.86 -45.21 -31.04
N GLY A 409 36.10 -43.93 -30.75
CA GLY A 409 35.36 -43.18 -29.78
C GLY A 409 33.89 -42.98 -30.20
N ALA A 410 33.60 -42.75 -31.48
CA ALA A 410 32.27 -42.68 -32.03
C ALA A 410 31.47 -43.98 -31.86
N GLU A 411 32.09 -45.09 -32.17
CA GLU A 411 31.51 -46.42 -32.01
C GLU A 411 31.23 -46.73 -30.52
N GLN A 412 32.21 -46.46 -29.65
CA GLN A 412 32.05 -46.64 -28.20
C GLN A 412 30.89 -45.82 -27.63
N GLN A 413 30.74 -44.54 -28.04
CA GLN A 413 29.63 -43.70 -27.61
C GLN A 413 28.27 -44.24 -28.06
N TYR A 414 28.15 -44.64 -29.32
CA TYR A 414 26.93 -45.24 -29.84
C TYR A 414 26.52 -46.47 -29.02
N TYR A 415 27.42 -47.43 -28.84
CA TYR A 415 27.13 -48.67 -28.10
C TYR A 415 26.89 -48.40 -26.60
N ALA A 416 27.55 -47.43 -25.99
CA ALA A 416 27.31 -47.06 -24.60
C ALA A 416 25.89 -46.48 -24.41
N LYS A 417 25.44 -45.58 -25.29
CA LYS A 417 24.09 -45.04 -25.31
C LYS A 417 23.05 -46.15 -25.54
N LEU A 418 23.29 -47.02 -26.55
CA LEU A 418 22.43 -48.16 -26.85
C LEU A 418 22.35 -49.14 -25.66
N ALA A 419 23.44 -49.42 -24.97
CA ALA A 419 23.48 -50.26 -23.78
C ALA A 419 22.66 -49.64 -22.64
N SER A 420 22.71 -48.31 -22.43
CA SER A 420 21.89 -47.61 -21.47
C SER A 420 20.41 -47.79 -21.77
N ILE A 421 20.00 -47.57 -23.03
CA ILE A 421 18.63 -47.77 -23.51
C ILE A 421 18.17 -49.22 -23.34
N THR A 422 19.05 -50.19 -23.68
CA THR A 422 18.74 -51.63 -23.57
C THR A 422 18.55 -52.06 -22.12
N ARG A 423 19.20 -51.41 -21.15
CA ARG A 423 18.98 -51.60 -19.71
C ARG A 423 17.68 -50.92 -19.22
N GLY A 424 16.92 -50.23 -20.09
CA GLY A 424 15.66 -49.63 -19.78
C GLY A 424 15.77 -48.17 -19.26
N VAL A 425 16.92 -47.51 -19.48
CA VAL A 425 17.05 -46.09 -19.12
C VAL A 425 16.31 -45.23 -20.14
N ASP A 426 15.24 -44.61 -19.68
CA ASP A 426 14.47 -43.62 -20.41
C ASP A 426 13.95 -42.58 -19.41
N THR A 427 14.74 -41.54 -19.18
CA THR A 427 14.51 -40.57 -18.12
C THR A 427 13.86 -39.29 -18.67
N TYR A 428 12.63 -39.02 -18.28
CA TYR A 428 11.99 -37.71 -18.52
C TYR A 428 12.46 -36.74 -17.44
N TRP A 429 13.59 -36.06 -17.70
CA TRP A 429 14.30 -35.26 -16.73
C TRP A 429 13.53 -34.09 -16.22
N LEU A 430 12.70 -33.42 -17.05
CA LEU A 430 11.94 -32.22 -16.68
C LEU A 430 10.95 -32.49 -15.54
N SER A 431 10.46 -33.71 -15.39
CA SER A 431 9.53 -34.06 -14.30
C SER A 431 10.22 -34.30 -12.95
N LYS A 432 11.53 -34.57 -12.94
CA LYS A 432 12.24 -35.01 -11.74
C LYS A 432 12.29 -33.97 -10.62
N PRO A 433 12.55 -32.67 -10.89
CA PRO A 433 12.60 -31.66 -9.84
C PRO A 433 11.20 -31.14 -9.45
N LEU A 434 10.16 -31.53 -10.17
CA LEU A 434 8.83 -30.93 -10.04
C LEU A 434 7.89 -31.72 -9.13
N GLN A 435 6.97 -31.01 -8.52
CA GLN A 435 5.87 -31.53 -7.71
C GLN A 435 4.58 -30.73 -7.96
N THR A 436 3.44 -31.32 -7.67
CA THR A 436 2.20 -30.58 -7.46
C THR A 436 2.25 -29.93 -6.10
N SER A 437 2.02 -28.62 -6.03
CA SER A 437 2.02 -27.87 -4.77
C SER A 437 0.60 -27.49 -4.36
N PHE A 438 0.35 -27.49 -3.03
CA PHE A 438 -0.87 -26.98 -2.42
C PHE A 438 -0.55 -25.81 -1.52
N ASN A 439 -0.99 -24.65 -1.94
CA ASN A 439 -0.75 -23.39 -1.26
C ASN A 439 -2.01 -22.98 -0.50
N HIS A 440 -1.86 -22.43 0.70
CA HIS A 440 -3.00 -22.00 1.47
C HIS A 440 -2.72 -20.72 2.25
N LYS A 441 -3.75 -19.90 2.34
CA LYS A 441 -3.74 -18.62 3.02
C LYS A 441 -4.90 -18.50 3.98
N HIS A 442 -4.63 -18.04 5.18
CA HIS A 442 -5.59 -17.74 6.22
C HIS A 442 -5.51 -16.25 6.56
N SER A 443 -6.64 -15.58 6.60
CA SER A 443 -6.72 -14.17 6.95
C SER A 443 -7.88 -13.97 7.92
N LEU A 444 -7.57 -13.47 9.11
CA LEU A 444 -8.54 -13.11 10.15
C LEU A 444 -8.51 -11.60 10.33
N SER A 445 -9.64 -10.96 10.20
CA SER A 445 -9.80 -9.54 10.52
C SER A 445 -10.89 -9.32 11.55
N VAL A 446 -10.62 -8.40 12.47
CA VAL A 446 -11.55 -7.98 13.52
C VAL A 446 -11.57 -6.47 13.49
N ASP A 447 -12.71 -5.88 13.19
CA ASP A 447 -12.88 -4.43 13.13
C ASP A 447 -14.14 -3.99 13.86
N GLY A 448 -14.16 -2.72 14.28
CA GLY A 448 -15.28 -2.14 14.99
C GLY A 448 -14.96 -0.75 15.53
N GLY A 449 -15.90 -0.22 16.29
CA GLY A 449 -15.72 1.06 16.98
C GLY A 449 -16.89 2.01 16.88
N SER A 450 -16.65 3.24 17.26
CA SER A 450 -17.62 4.33 17.29
C SER A 450 -17.31 5.39 16.22
N ASP A 451 -18.12 6.44 16.17
CA ASP A 451 -17.85 7.61 15.33
C ASP A 451 -16.49 8.25 15.60
N ASN A 452 -16.06 8.25 16.87
CA ASN A 452 -14.86 8.94 17.31
C ASN A 452 -13.62 8.04 17.26
N PHE A 453 -13.81 6.73 17.41
CA PHE A 453 -12.69 5.80 17.50
C PHE A 453 -13.05 4.49 16.80
N ARG A 454 -12.23 4.11 15.82
CA ARG A 454 -12.32 2.84 15.10
C ARG A 454 -11.02 2.11 15.18
N PHE A 455 -11.11 0.81 15.20
CA PHE A 455 -9.95 -0.05 15.20
C PHE A 455 -10.16 -1.24 14.26
N GLY A 456 -9.05 -1.74 13.74
CA GLY A 456 -8.99 -2.97 12.99
C GLY A 456 -7.77 -3.76 13.44
N ILE A 457 -7.93 -5.07 13.62
CA ILE A 457 -6.84 -6.01 13.89
C ILE A 457 -6.85 -7.04 12.78
N GLN A 458 -5.70 -7.33 12.21
CA GLN A 458 -5.55 -8.30 11.13
C GLN A 458 -4.45 -9.29 11.47
N LEU A 459 -4.73 -10.55 11.23
CA LEU A 459 -3.76 -11.65 11.33
C LEU A 459 -3.79 -12.42 10.03
N SER A 460 -2.63 -12.74 9.49
CA SER A 460 -2.52 -13.53 8.26
C SER A 460 -1.43 -14.59 8.39
N TYR A 461 -1.70 -15.74 7.79
CA TYR A 461 -0.74 -16.81 7.58
C TYR A 461 -0.82 -17.24 6.12
N ASN A 462 0.31 -17.31 5.44
CA ASN A 462 0.41 -17.79 4.07
C ASN A 462 1.51 -18.86 4.00
N ASN A 463 1.15 -20.03 3.48
CA ASN A 463 2.08 -21.10 3.12
C ASN A 463 2.07 -21.24 1.61
N GLU A 464 3.22 -21.04 0.99
CA GLU A 464 3.39 -21.05 -0.44
C GLU A 464 4.58 -21.95 -0.80
N ASP A 465 4.25 -23.16 -1.30
CA ASP A 465 5.23 -24.13 -1.78
C ASP A 465 5.41 -23.99 -3.29
N GLY A 466 6.63 -24.02 -3.75
CA GLY A 466 6.93 -23.96 -5.18
C GLY A 466 6.67 -25.28 -5.90
N VAL A 467 6.54 -25.20 -7.21
CA VAL A 467 6.47 -26.38 -8.09
C VAL A 467 7.83 -27.08 -8.17
N MET A 468 8.94 -26.35 -8.02
CA MET A 468 10.24 -26.99 -7.75
C MET A 468 10.23 -27.55 -6.32
N LYS A 469 10.57 -28.83 -6.16
CA LYS A 469 10.57 -29.53 -4.86
C LYS A 469 11.36 -28.78 -3.81
N GLU A 470 10.84 -28.73 -2.58
CA GLU A 470 11.44 -28.14 -1.39
C GLU A 470 11.71 -26.62 -1.47
N SER A 471 11.23 -25.94 -2.48
CA SER A 471 11.16 -24.47 -2.46
C SER A 471 9.89 -24.00 -1.75
N PHE A 472 10.00 -22.99 -0.90
CA PHE A 472 8.84 -22.44 -0.21
C PHE A 472 9.03 -20.98 0.21
N ARG A 473 7.90 -20.32 0.48
CA ARG A 473 7.82 -18.99 1.08
C ARG A 473 6.66 -18.92 2.07
N ASN A 474 6.98 -18.96 3.37
CA ASN A 474 6.00 -18.94 4.45
C ASN A 474 6.00 -17.57 5.11
N ARG A 475 4.80 -17.05 5.39
CA ARG A 475 4.63 -15.69 5.91
C ARG A 475 3.59 -15.65 7.03
N VAL A 476 3.95 -14.93 8.09
CA VAL A 476 3.05 -14.55 9.18
C VAL A 476 2.97 -13.02 9.19
N GLY A 477 1.77 -12.48 9.18
CA GLY A 477 1.51 -11.05 9.27
C GLY A 477 0.56 -10.71 10.39
N ALA A 478 0.82 -9.58 11.05
CA ALA A 478 -0.09 -8.97 12.02
C ALA A 478 -0.19 -7.47 11.73
N GLY A 479 -1.39 -6.91 11.87
CA GLY A 479 -1.64 -5.49 11.67
C GLY A 479 -2.65 -4.94 12.66
N VAL A 480 -2.41 -3.70 13.09
CA VAL A 480 -3.35 -2.94 13.91
C VAL A 480 -3.60 -1.60 13.23
N TYR A 481 -4.83 -1.26 13.05
CA TYR A 481 -5.29 0.00 12.49
C TYR A 481 -6.12 0.76 13.52
N LEU A 482 -5.81 2.03 13.72
CA LEU A 482 -6.53 2.93 14.61
C LEU A 482 -6.92 4.19 13.84
N ASP A 483 -8.18 4.63 13.97
CA ASP A 483 -8.70 5.89 13.42
C ASP A 483 -9.43 6.64 14.53
N TYR A 484 -8.82 7.72 14.99
CA TYR A 484 -9.38 8.57 16.04
C TYR A 484 -9.78 9.94 15.47
N ARG A 485 -10.99 10.37 15.75
CA ARG A 485 -11.59 11.62 15.24
C ARG A 485 -12.09 12.48 16.37
N ILE A 486 -11.72 13.77 16.35
CA ILE A 486 -12.20 14.76 17.29
C ILE A 486 -12.40 16.10 16.58
N GLY A 487 -13.65 16.55 16.46
CA GLY A 487 -13.99 17.79 15.72
C GLY A 487 -13.44 17.74 14.28
N SER A 488 -12.63 18.71 13.91
CA SER A 488 -12.00 18.81 12.58
C SER A 488 -10.71 18.03 12.43
N PHE A 489 -10.31 17.26 13.46
CA PHE A 489 -9.03 16.57 13.53
C PHE A 489 -9.22 15.05 13.45
N GLN A 490 -8.38 14.39 12.64
CA GLN A 490 -8.34 12.93 12.51
C GLN A 490 -6.91 12.44 12.66
N LEU A 491 -6.71 11.47 13.53
CA LEU A 491 -5.46 10.73 13.70
C LEU A 491 -5.66 9.29 13.22
N LYS A 492 -4.82 8.86 12.29
CA LYS A 492 -4.77 7.48 11.80
C LYS A 492 -3.43 6.88 12.18
N ASN A 493 -3.44 5.66 12.68
CA ASN A 493 -2.22 4.92 12.90
C ASN A 493 -2.39 3.49 12.41
N MET A 494 -1.42 3.01 11.64
CA MET A 494 -1.37 1.65 11.13
C MET A 494 -0.02 1.05 11.44
N VAL A 495 -0.01 0.06 12.31
CA VAL A 495 1.17 -0.70 12.68
C VAL A 495 1.08 -2.08 12.04
N THR A 496 2.11 -2.51 11.33
CA THR A 496 2.19 -3.84 10.74
C THR A 496 3.50 -4.53 11.08
N TYR A 497 3.42 -5.82 11.31
CA TYR A 497 4.55 -6.71 11.49
C TYR A 497 4.43 -7.88 10.52
N THR A 498 5.52 -8.19 9.82
CA THR A 498 5.61 -9.31 8.88
C THR A 498 6.86 -10.14 9.18
N ASN A 499 6.71 -11.45 9.25
CA ASN A 499 7.82 -12.40 9.34
C ASN A 499 7.70 -13.37 8.15
N THR A 500 8.72 -13.38 7.30
CA THR A 500 8.79 -14.25 6.12
C THR A 500 9.97 -15.18 6.24
N ARG A 501 9.76 -16.46 5.94
CA ARG A 501 10.80 -17.48 5.83
C ARG A 501 10.72 -18.11 4.44
N SER A 502 11.84 -18.23 3.79
CA SER A 502 11.91 -18.80 2.44
C SER A 502 13.11 -19.72 2.28
N GLN A 503 12.98 -20.64 1.35
CA GLN A 503 14.05 -21.54 0.93
C GLN A 503 13.99 -21.71 -0.57
N GLU A 504 15.15 -21.65 -1.20
CA GLU A 504 15.32 -22.02 -2.60
C GLU A 504 15.35 -23.54 -2.74
N SER A 505 14.95 -24.04 -3.91
CA SER A 505 14.97 -25.47 -4.17
C SER A 505 16.39 -26.04 -4.14
N PRO A 506 16.68 -27.07 -3.34
CA PRO A 506 17.96 -27.77 -3.41
C PRO A 506 18.16 -28.53 -4.73
N TYR A 507 17.08 -28.73 -5.51
CA TYR A 507 17.13 -29.31 -6.86
C TYR A 507 17.78 -28.37 -7.89
N GLY A 508 18.15 -27.15 -7.52
CA GLY A 508 18.76 -26.18 -8.42
C GLY A 508 17.79 -25.47 -9.35
N ALA A 509 18.23 -25.04 -10.51
CA ALA A 509 17.40 -24.40 -11.51
C ALA A 509 16.72 -25.43 -12.42
N PHE A 510 15.51 -25.11 -12.91
CA PHE A 510 14.82 -25.98 -13.88
C PHE A 510 15.67 -26.20 -15.14
N SER A 511 16.43 -25.19 -15.56
CA SER A 511 17.36 -25.26 -16.69
C SER A 511 18.48 -26.32 -16.53
N ASP A 512 18.86 -26.68 -15.30
CA ASP A 512 19.86 -27.73 -15.04
C ASP A 512 19.40 -29.09 -15.59
N TYR A 513 18.09 -29.30 -15.72
CA TYR A 513 17.46 -30.53 -16.20
C TYR A 513 17.25 -30.56 -17.72
N THR A 514 17.22 -29.38 -18.37
CA THR A 514 17.00 -29.29 -19.82
C THR A 514 18.18 -29.77 -20.62
N GLY A 515 19.39 -29.73 -20.05
CA GLY A 515 20.64 -30.23 -20.66
C GLY A 515 20.89 -31.73 -20.48
N CYS A 516 20.07 -32.42 -19.68
CA CYS A 516 20.21 -33.86 -19.46
C CYS A 516 19.55 -34.63 -20.61
N GLN A 517 20.14 -35.79 -20.94
CA GLN A 517 19.68 -36.62 -22.05
C GLN A 517 18.76 -37.74 -21.52
N PRO A 518 17.78 -38.22 -22.31
CA PRO A 518 16.84 -39.23 -21.84
C PRO A 518 17.51 -40.59 -21.56
N TYR A 519 18.64 -40.89 -22.20
CA TYR A 519 19.45 -42.09 -21.97
C TYR A 519 20.47 -41.92 -20.83
N ASP A 520 20.54 -40.76 -20.15
CA ASP A 520 21.41 -40.57 -18.98
C ASP A 520 20.84 -41.34 -17.77
N PRO A 521 21.53 -42.32 -17.20
CA PRO A 521 21.16 -42.92 -15.94
C PRO A 521 21.50 -41.93 -14.81
N TYR A 522 20.55 -41.71 -13.88
CA TYR A 522 20.81 -40.88 -12.72
C TYR A 522 21.13 -41.70 -11.46
N LYS A 523 21.03 -43.04 -11.57
CA LYS A 523 21.33 -43.98 -10.50
C LYS A 523 22.15 -45.13 -11.05
N ASP A 524 22.98 -45.75 -10.16
CA ASP A 524 23.65 -46.99 -10.42
C ASP A 524 22.71 -48.20 -10.32
N ASP A 525 23.26 -49.43 -10.56
CA ASP A 525 22.49 -50.68 -10.49
C ASP A 525 22.05 -51.00 -9.04
N GLU A 526 22.72 -50.47 -8.02
CA GLU A 526 22.37 -50.59 -6.61
C GLU A 526 21.29 -49.57 -6.17
N GLY A 527 20.95 -48.59 -7.02
CA GLY A 527 19.94 -47.60 -6.77
C GLY A 527 20.44 -46.31 -6.09
N ASN A 528 21.77 -46.16 -5.92
CA ASN A 528 22.36 -44.93 -5.41
C ASN A 528 22.41 -43.89 -6.52
N TYR A 529 22.33 -42.61 -6.15
CA TYR A 529 22.48 -41.54 -7.14
C TYR A 529 23.91 -41.41 -7.60
N LEU A 530 24.11 -41.38 -8.92
CA LEU A 530 25.42 -41.11 -9.52
C LEU A 530 25.82 -39.67 -9.25
N GLU A 531 27.04 -39.42 -8.81
CA GLU A 531 27.59 -38.07 -8.61
C GLU A 531 27.63 -37.29 -9.93
N ASN A 532 28.04 -37.94 -10.99
CA ASN A 532 28.13 -37.36 -12.34
C ASN A 532 27.35 -38.19 -13.34
N LEU A 533 26.72 -37.54 -14.30
CA LEU A 533 26.13 -38.17 -15.46
C LEU A 533 27.22 -38.65 -16.44
N PRO A 534 26.94 -39.69 -17.24
CA PRO A 534 27.88 -40.13 -18.29
C PRO A 534 28.25 -39.00 -19.24
N ASN A 535 29.52 -38.94 -19.58
CA ASN A 535 30.00 -38.02 -20.59
C ASN A 535 30.08 -38.71 -21.95
N TRP A 536 29.16 -38.37 -22.84
CA TRP A 536 29.01 -39.02 -24.13
C TRP A 536 29.95 -38.44 -25.23
N ASP A 537 30.56 -37.27 -24.98
CA ASP A 537 31.40 -36.59 -25.98
C ASP A 537 32.87 -36.99 -25.89
N GLY A 538 33.19 -37.90 -25.00
CA GLY A 538 34.57 -38.38 -24.81
C GLY A 538 35.51 -37.39 -24.16
N LYS A 539 35.05 -36.24 -23.75
CA LYS A 539 35.83 -35.26 -22.99
C LYS A 539 35.86 -35.63 -21.51
N ASN A 540 36.97 -35.34 -20.86
CA ASN A 540 37.12 -35.58 -19.42
C ASN A 540 36.40 -34.50 -18.54
N GLU A 541 35.35 -33.87 -19.05
CA GLU A 541 34.63 -32.89 -18.31
C GLU A 541 33.57 -33.57 -17.43
N LYS A 542 33.51 -33.19 -16.15
CA LYS A 542 32.47 -33.69 -15.24
C LYS A 542 31.14 -33.12 -15.65
N ARG A 543 30.13 -33.97 -15.76
CA ARG A 543 28.71 -33.57 -15.93
C ARG A 543 27.97 -33.82 -14.63
N PRO A 544 27.80 -32.84 -13.73
CA PRO A 544 27.14 -33.03 -12.45
C PRO A 544 25.72 -33.55 -12.63
N ASN A 545 25.32 -34.49 -11.79
CA ASN A 545 23.94 -34.96 -11.75
C ASN A 545 23.12 -34.05 -10.84
N PRO A 546 22.14 -33.31 -11.37
CA PRO A 546 21.35 -32.39 -10.56
C PRO A 546 20.50 -33.09 -9.48
N LEU A 547 20.17 -34.37 -9.67
CA LEU A 547 19.48 -35.17 -8.66
C LEU A 547 20.40 -35.63 -7.52
N TYR A 548 21.68 -35.84 -7.78
CA TYR A 548 22.67 -36.08 -6.73
C TYR A 548 22.87 -34.84 -5.88
N GLU A 549 23.00 -33.66 -6.51
CA GLU A 549 23.12 -32.37 -5.84
C GLU A 549 21.94 -32.13 -4.87
N ALA A 550 20.73 -32.56 -5.23
CA ALA A 550 19.56 -32.45 -4.39
C ALA A 550 19.59 -33.37 -3.15
N THR A 551 20.45 -34.42 -3.14
CA THR A 551 20.60 -35.29 -1.95
C THR A 551 21.63 -34.77 -0.95
N LEU A 552 22.40 -33.77 -1.34
CA LEU A 552 23.39 -33.13 -0.48
C LEU A 552 22.75 -32.18 0.50
N SER A 553 23.50 -31.76 1.52
CA SER A 553 23.03 -30.82 2.54
C SER A 553 23.00 -29.34 2.07
N ASN A 554 22.94 -29.12 0.76
CA ASN A 554 22.87 -27.80 0.17
C ASN A 554 21.59 -27.07 0.64
N PHE A 555 21.69 -25.82 1.04
CA PHE A 555 20.53 -24.99 1.28
C PHE A 555 20.80 -23.52 0.98
N ASP A 556 19.75 -22.82 0.58
CA ASP A 556 19.71 -21.36 0.47
C ASP A 556 18.42 -20.86 1.14
N LYS A 557 18.57 -20.28 2.33
CA LYS A 557 17.48 -19.87 3.20
C LYS A 557 17.54 -18.39 3.47
N SER A 558 16.38 -17.77 3.45
CA SER A 558 16.22 -16.37 3.83
C SER A 558 15.09 -16.21 4.84
N LYS A 559 15.31 -15.30 5.77
CA LYS A 559 14.30 -14.85 6.74
C LYS A 559 14.34 -13.35 6.78
N TYR A 560 13.18 -12.69 6.72
CA TYR A 560 13.11 -11.28 7.08
C TYR A 560 11.97 -10.99 8.05
N GLU A 561 12.22 -10.01 8.90
CA GLU A 561 11.26 -9.45 9.84
C GLU A 561 11.13 -7.97 9.52
N GLU A 562 9.91 -7.52 9.31
CA GLU A 562 9.62 -6.14 8.99
C GLU A 562 8.56 -5.58 9.94
N PHE A 563 8.87 -4.44 10.52
CA PHE A 563 7.96 -3.63 11.33
C PHE A 563 7.75 -2.29 10.63
N VAL A 564 6.49 -1.93 10.42
CA VAL A 564 6.11 -0.64 9.81
C VAL A 564 5.11 0.05 10.71
N ASP A 565 5.35 1.33 11.00
CA ASP A 565 4.42 2.20 11.71
C ASP A 565 4.12 3.43 10.85
N ASN A 566 2.87 3.57 10.46
CA ASN A 566 2.35 4.64 9.62
C ASN A 566 1.41 5.52 10.44
N LEU A 567 1.81 6.75 10.71
CA LEU A 567 1.03 7.74 11.43
C LEU A 567 0.54 8.83 10.48
N GLY A 568 -0.76 9.05 10.42
CA GLY A 568 -1.39 10.07 9.60
C GLY A 568 -2.22 11.04 10.44
N ILE A 569 -2.05 12.32 10.20
CA ILE A 569 -2.82 13.41 10.82
C ILE A 569 -3.52 14.18 9.70
N ASN A 570 -4.83 14.31 9.79
CA ASN A 570 -5.64 15.15 8.91
C ASN A 570 -6.33 16.21 9.76
N TRP A 571 -6.12 17.49 9.45
CA TRP A 571 -6.78 18.59 10.12
C TRP A 571 -7.50 19.48 9.11
N ASN A 572 -8.83 19.43 9.13
CA ASN A 572 -9.69 20.33 8.38
C ASN A 572 -9.73 21.68 9.11
N ILE A 573 -8.80 22.59 8.77
CA ILE A 573 -8.64 23.90 9.42
C ILE A 573 -9.90 24.74 9.20
N THR A 574 -10.40 24.75 7.97
CA THR A 574 -11.66 25.38 7.57
C THR A 574 -12.19 24.70 6.31
N THR A 575 -13.39 25.07 5.87
CA THR A 575 -13.99 24.53 4.65
C THR A 575 -13.06 24.70 3.45
N GLY A 576 -12.65 23.58 2.88
CA GLY A 576 -11.73 23.53 1.72
C GLY A 576 -10.25 23.64 2.06
N LEU A 577 -9.85 23.91 3.30
CA LEU A 577 -8.44 23.96 3.73
C LEU A 577 -8.13 22.76 4.62
N LEU A 578 -7.36 21.82 4.09
CA LEU A 578 -6.93 20.60 4.76
C LEU A 578 -5.41 20.60 4.94
N TRP A 579 -4.95 20.40 6.17
CA TRP A 579 -3.57 20.06 6.48
C TRP A 579 -3.48 18.56 6.76
N LYS A 580 -2.64 17.88 5.96
CA LYS A 580 -2.37 16.46 6.07
C LYS A 580 -0.89 16.23 6.34
N THR A 581 -0.58 15.53 7.41
CA THR A 581 0.80 15.12 7.73
C THR A 581 0.84 13.60 7.89
N GLN A 582 1.83 12.97 7.29
CA GLN A 582 2.04 11.54 7.30
C GLN A 582 3.48 11.26 7.71
N PHE A 583 3.67 10.36 8.64
CA PHE A 583 4.97 9.87 9.09
C PHE A 583 4.97 8.34 9.01
N SER A 584 5.95 7.80 8.32
CA SER A 584 6.18 6.35 8.21
C SER A 584 7.54 6.00 8.77
N LEU A 585 7.59 4.92 9.53
CA LEU A 585 8.81 4.33 10.06
C LEU A 585 8.81 2.85 9.69
N THR A 586 9.88 2.39 9.03
CA THR A 586 10.07 0.99 8.67
C THR A 586 11.40 0.49 9.24
N ARG A 587 11.36 -0.65 9.90
CA ARG A 587 12.54 -1.40 10.29
C ARG A 587 12.46 -2.80 9.73
N LYS A 588 13.46 -3.19 8.93
CA LYS A 588 13.55 -4.51 8.32
C LYS A 588 14.88 -5.17 8.70
N ILE A 589 14.82 -6.40 9.16
CA ILE A 589 15.98 -7.24 9.46
C ILE A 589 15.90 -8.44 8.52
N THR A 590 16.94 -8.66 7.73
CA THR A 590 17.05 -9.78 6.80
C THR A 590 18.22 -10.64 7.19
N ASP A 591 18.00 -11.94 7.38
CA ASP A 591 19.03 -12.93 7.61
C ASP A 591 19.01 -13.92 6.43
N THR A 592 20.13 -14.08 5.72
CA THR A 592 20.30 -15.07 4.65
C THR A 592 21.43 -16.03 4.99
N LYS A 593 21.24 -17.30 4.62
CA LYS A 593 22.23 -18.36 4.80
C LYS A 593 22.22 -19.26 3.59
N ARG A 594 23.36 -19.36 2.91
CA ARG A 594 23.58 -20.28 1.80
C ARG A 594 24.73 -21.20 2.14
N PHE A 595 24.47 -22.49 2.12
CA PHE A 595 25.47 -23.53 2.37
C PHE A 595 25.62 -24.39 1.14
N LEU A 596 26.88 -24.61 0.74
CA LEU A 596 27.26 -25.59 -0.25
C LEU A 596 27.99 -26.72 0.46
N ASP A 597 27.47 -27.92 0.28
CA ASP A 597 28.02 -29.15 0.81
C ASP A 597 29.46 -29.37 0.25
N PRO A 598 30.42 -29.88 1.03
CA PRO A 598 31.74 -30.22 0.53
C PRO A 598 31.76 -31.07 -0.74
N LEU A 599 30.78 -31.95 -0.91
CA LEU A 599 30.65 -32.84 -2.07
C LEU A 599 29.96 -32.19 -3.27
N SER A 600 29.44 -30.96 -3.11
CA SER A 600 28.74 -30.27 -4.21
C SER A 600 29.69 -29.93 -5.34
N SER A 601 29.28 -30.25 -6.56
CA SER A 601 29.99 -29.87 -7.79
C SER A 601 30.06 -28.35 -8.01
N LYS A 602 29.24 -27.60 -7.30
CA LYS A 602 29.18 -26.12 -7.36
C LYS A 602 30.25 -25.45 -6.49
N ASN A 603 31.03 -26.22 -5.73
CA ASN A 603 32.15 -25.68 -4.96
C ASN A 603 33.27 -25.19 -5.89
N THR A 604 33.77 -23.99 -5.64
CA THR A 604 34.91 -23.42 -6.37
C THR A 604 36.21 -24.17 -6.10
N THR A 605 36.29 -24.83 -4.95
CA THR A 605 37.43 -25.68 -4.54
C THR A 605 36.88 -27.07 -4.21
N PRO A 606 36.82 -27.99 -5.17
CA PRO A 606 36.28 -29.32 -4.93
C PRO A 606 37.05 -30.07 -3.85
N GLN A 607 36.39 -30.95 -3.13
CA GLN A 607 37.00 -31.85 -2.17
C GLN A 607 37.93 -32.84 -2.91
N THR A 608 39.17 -32.93 -2.45
CA THR A 608 40.19 -33.86 -2.97
C THR A 608 40.86 -34.53 -1.79
N ALA A 609 41.68 -35.59 -2.10
CA ALA A 609 42.50 -36.23 -1.07
C ALA A 609 43.48 -35.26 -0.39
N GLU A 610 43.95 -34.25 -1.15
CA GLU A 610 44.83 -33.19 -0.65
C GLU A 610 44.11 -32.06 0.05
N ASN A 611 42.81 -31.84 -0.29
CA ASN A 611 41.94 -30.85 0.32
C ASN A 611 40.64 -31.52 0.82
N PRO A 612 40.67 -32.22 1.98
CA PRO A 612 39.56 -33.01 2.47
C PRO A 612 38.42 -32.14 3.00
N SER A 613 38.64 -30.83 3.18
CA SER A 613 37.65 -29.88 3.66
C SER A 613 37.36 -28.86 2.58
N SER A 614 36.25 -29.04 1.91
CA SER A 614 35.69 -28.03 0.99
C SER A 614 34.30 -27.62 1.51
N GLY A 615 33.53 -26.96 0.77
CA GLY A 615 32.25 -26.47 1.21
C GLY A 615 32.30 -25.02 1.69
N GLU A 616 31.19 -24.36 1.54
CA GLU A 616 31.09 -22.91 1.75
C GLU A 616 29.78 -22.54 2.45
N LEU A 617 29.88 -21.76 3.51
CA LEU A 617 28.73 -21.13 4.15
C LEU A 617 28.82 -19.63 3.98
N ASN A 618 27.87 -19.06 3.26
CA ASN A 618 27.69 -17.62 3.13
C ASN A 618 26.54 -17.19 4.03
N THR A 619 26.79 -16.23 4.90
CA THR A 619 25.79 -15.63 5.76
C THR A 619 25.74 -14.13 5.51
N SER A 620 24.55 -13.56 5.47
CA SER A 620 24.39 -12.11 5.42
C SER A 620 23.29 -11.68 6.36
N ARG A 621 23.54 -10.60 7.09
CA ARG A 621 22.54 -9.94 7.93
C ARG A 621 22.44 -8.49 7.54
N GLY A 622 21.26 -8.08 7.05
CA GLY A 622 20.88 -6.72 6.74
C GLY A 622 20.00 -6.14 7.85
N ASN A 623 20.26 -4.89 8.20
CA ASN A 623 19.39 -4.10 9.07
C ASN A 623 19.09 -2.79 8.36
N GLU A 624 17.84 -2.60 7.96
CA GLU A 624 17.35 -1.45 7.24
C GLU A 624 16.45 -0.63 8.17
N PHE A 625 16.74 0.65 8.28
CA PHE A 625 15.91 1.61 9.00
C PHE A 625 15.56 2.75 8.05
N TYR A 626 14.29 2.94 7.84
CA TYR A 626 13.76 3.95 6.93
C TYR A 626 12.67 4.76 7.63
N TRP A 627 12.69 6.08 7.42
CA TRP A 627 11.56 6.94 7.78
C TRP A 627 11.26 7.95 6.68
N ASP A 628 9.99 8.28 6.55
CA ASP A 628 9.46 9.24 5.59
C ASP A 628 8.46 10.15 6.29
N LEU A 629 8.61 11.46 6.13
CA LEU A 629 7.70 12.48 6.60
C LEU A 629 7.18 13.27 5.42
N SER A 630 5.87 13.33 5.26
CA SER A 630 5.19 14.14 4.25
C SER A 630 4.19 15.05 4.92
N SER A 631 4.23 16.34 4.63
CA SER A 631 3.27 17.33 5.13
C SER A 631 2.73 18.16 3.98
N THR A 632 1.42 18.20 3.83
CA THR A 632 0.75 18.91 2.73
C THR A 632 -0.35 19.81 3.26
N LEU A 633 -0.47 20.99 2.68
CA LEU A 633 -1.55 21.92 2.88
C LEU A 633 -2.30 22.07 1.56
N SER A 634 -3.54 21.61 1.52
CA SER A 634 -4.38 21.69 0.33
C SER A 634 -5.55 22.64 0.55
N TYR A 635 -5.79 23.49 -0.44
CA TYR A 635 -6.94 24.38 -0.47
C TYR A 635 -7.75 24.14 -1.73
N ASN A 636 -9.01 23.73 -1.55
CA ASN A 636 -9.95 23.43 -2.62
C ASN A 636 -11.19 24.30 -2.46
N ARG A 637 -11.47 25.16 -3.41
CA ARG A 637 -12.67 26.01 -3.38
C ARG A 637 -13.27 26.15 -4.77
N SER A 638 -14.58 26.00 -4.83
CA SER A 638 -15.36 26.28 -6.03
C SER A 638 -16.15 27.57 -5.80
N VAL A 639 -16.00 28.53 -6.70
CA VAL A 639 -16.75 29.79 -6.73
C VAL A 639 -17.38 29.91 -8.10
N GLU A 640 -18.69 29.76 -8.16
CA GLU A 640 -19.48 29.73 -9.42
C GLU A 640 -18.92 28.69 -10.43
N LYS A 641 -18.31 29.19 -11.52
CA LYS A 641 -17.70 28.37 -12.59
C LYS A 641 -16.20 28.15 -12.39
N HIS A 642 -15.59 28.74 -11.37
CA HIS A 642 -14.16 28.64 -11.10
C HIS A 642 -13.87 27.63 -10.01
N HIS A 643 -12.92 26.74 -10.28
CA HIS A 643 -12.43 25.75 -9.32
C HIS A 643 -10.95 26.08 -9.03
N ILE A 644 -10.65 26.38 -7.78
CA ILE A 644 -9.31 26.69 -7.31
C ILE A 644 -8.81 25.51 -6.50
N ASN A 645 -7.70 24.89 -6.94
CA ASN A 645 -7.03 23.83 -6.23
C ASN A 645 -5.57 24.25 -6.01
N LEU A 646 -5.19 24.42 -4.76
CA LEU A 646 -3.80 24.74 -4.38
C LEU A 646 -3.29 23.63 -3.49
N LEU A 647 -2.04 23.19 -3.75
CA LEU A 647 -1.34 22.20 -2.93
C LEU A 647 0.07 22.68 -2.65
N LEU A 648 0.41 22.78 -1.37
CA LEU A 648 1.77 22.99 -0.90
C LEU A 648 2.21 21.74 -0.15
N GLY A 649 3.43 21.26 -0.38
CA GLY A 649 3.92 20.06 0.27
C GLY A 649 5.41 20.14 0.59
N VAL A 650 5.78 19.47 1.69
CA VAL A 650 7.16 19.27 2.13
C VAL A 650 7.32 17.79 2.43
N ASN A 651 8.41 17.20 1.93
CA ASN A 651 8.78 15.81 2.18
C ASN A 651 10.20 15.76 2.74
N ALA A 652 10.40 14.91 3.75
CA ALA A 652 11.71 14.59 4.29
C ALA A 652 11.79 13.09 4.51
N ARG A 653 12.93 12.48 4.20
CA ARG A 653 13.15 11.05 4.39
C ARG A 653 14.58 10.73 4.71
N SER A 654 14.79 9.59 5.36
CA SER A 654 16.11 9.02 5.58
C SER A 654 16.03 7.50 5.47
N ALA A 655 17.04 6.92 4.85
CA ALA A 655 17.23 5.48 4.77
C ALA A 655 18.64 5.16 5.28
N LYS A 656 18.73 4.18 6.15
CA LYS A 656 19.99 3.63 6.65
C LYS A 656 19.98 2.13 6.49
N THR A 657 20.98 1.60 5.81
CA THR A 657 21.15 0.17 5.60
C THR A 657 22.53 -0.23 6.09
N ASP A 658 22.55 -1.18 7.00
CA ASP A 658 23.78 -1.79 7.52
C ASP A 658 23.74 -3.27 7.13
N ASN A 659 24.72 -3.74 6.31
CA ASN A 659 24.84 -5.12 5.90
C ASN A 659 26.17 -5.71 6.40
N ILE A 660 26.08 -6.88 7.01
CA ILE A 660 27.22 -7.67 7.46
C ILE A 660 27.14 -9.01 6.72
N SER A 661 28.15 -9.32 5.94
CA SER A 661 28.26 -10.60 5.25
C SER A 661 29.56 -11.29 5.64
N ALA A 662 29.49 -12.61 5.82
CA ALA A 662 30.63 -13.45 6.12
C ALA A 662 30.58 -14.71 5.25
N SER A 663 31.73 -15.12 4.74
CA SER A 663 31.94 -16.37 4.04
C SER A 663 32.90 -17.26 4.84
N TYR A 664 32.46 -18.46 5.10
CA TYR A 664 33.20 -19.49 5.83
C TYR A 664 33.49 -20.64 4.84
N ARG A 665 34.71 -21.18 4.85
CA ARG A 665 35.12 -22.23 3.95
C ARG A 665 35.90 -23.32 4.70
N GLY A 666 35.89 -24.53 4.13
CA GLY A 666 36.67 -25.62 4.68
C GLY A 666 35.84 -26.59 5.53
N PHE A 667 34.56 -26.70 5.29
CA PHE A 667 33.71 -27.66 5.99
C PHE A 667 34.06 -29.10 5.66
N PRO A 668 34.22 -29.97 6.68
CA PRO A 668 34.60 -31.36 6.45
C PRO A 668 33.42 -32.26 6.04
N SER A 669 32.20 -31.85 6.30
CA SER A 669 30.98 -32.63 6.04
C SER A 669 29.76 -31.73 5.93
N GLY A 670 28.82 -32.12 5.07
CA GLY A 670 27.53 -31.43 4.92
C GLY A 670 26.67 -31.37 6.19
N ALA A 671 26.85 -32.34 7.10
CA ALA A 671 26.18 -32.33 8.41
C ALA A 671 26.66 -31.22 9.35
N LEU A 672 27.81 -30.62 9.09
CA LEU A 672 28.50 -29.65 9.94
C LEU A 672 28.45 -28.24 9.32
N SER A 673 27.24 -27.72 9.08
CA SER A 673 26.99 -26.43 8.40
C SER A 673 27.02 -25.21 9.33
N SER A 674 27.70 -25.27 10.48
CA SER A 674 27.86 -24.13 11.41
C SER A 674 29.24 -23.46 11.22
N PRO A 675 29.39 -22.14 11.37
CA PRO A 675 30.65 -21.42 11.28
C PRO A 675 31.77 -22.00 12.13
N ASN A 676 31.46 -22.68 13.22
CA ASN A 676 32.44 -23.30 14.12
C ASN A 676 33.18 -24.46 13.52
N TYR A 677 32.75 -24.98 12.36
CA TYR A 677 33.34 -26.12 11.67
C TYR A 677 34.07 -25.76 10.36
N ALA A 678 34.15 -24.46 10.05
CA ALA A 678 34.87 -23.93 8.89
C ALA A 678 36.39 -23.84 9.15
#